data_b9932f54fdddcd9cb3f9da708ccbefb0
#
_entry.id   b9932f54fdddcd9cb3f9da708ccbefb0
#
_cell.length_a   1.000
_cell.length_b   1.000
_cell.length_c   1.000
_cell.angle_alpha   90.00
_cell.angle_beta   90.00
_cell.angle_gamma   90.00
#
_symmetry.space_group_name_H-M   'P 1'
#
loop_
_entity.id
_entity.type
_entity.pdbx_description
1 polymer ?
#
loop_
_entity_poly.entity_id
_entity_poly.type
_entity_poly.pdbx_seq_one_letter_code
_entity_poly.pdbx_strand_id
1 'polypeptide(L)'
;MHPSFTIENFALLRVETTREKRKSLHSFLEIINWAFKTWDMSLALRIAFALFFGVGAGAPLHSEDSDWWSRKPLLKSAVPAYGWGNNQVDSFILRKLKSNNLKPSESASSSVLIRRLTFDLNGLPPTPEEVRAFQRNYASNPGKAYEELVDRLLDSPRYGERFARHWLDVAKYADTCGYDKDKLRANAWPYRDYVIRSFNDDKPYDQFVKEQIAGDILYPDTKDGILALGFLAAGPWDFIGHVEVAESKTDGKVARNLDRDDMVSNVFNSFCATTIQCARCHEHKGDPIGQDHYYSLQSVFAAVDKADRVYGMDPKVARKKEELLIRQGELSHEIALAEKETKKKGGEKLRKLDERISELEKIAGKAERVPEHGYHSQVAKSADVKKWVQVDLGKREKITSVVMHACYDEFAGIGAGFGFPVRFKIIASNQVDFSRSEVLIDRTKKNFPNPKLVPVQFKVNSHARYFRVEAVEMAELKNDYIFALAELKLINGEGTNLGSGKKVSAKDSIEAPVRWRKSNLTDGKWSKSKKPEIQEEMVALAEDRENFIDSLTSGKQKSELAVKKKELEKAEAELKAPPSGKLVYAAATHFKPRSNFKPTEGKPRMIHVLHRGEVNQPRDPVRPGAFPIFADESWEFALP
;
A
#
# COMPACT_ATOMS: atom_id res chain seq x y z
N MET A 1 9.66 3.60 -47.83
CA MET A 1 9.34 5.02 -47.92
C MET A 1 8.21 5.29 -46.96
N HIS A 2 8.51 5.77 -45.77
CA HIS A 2 7.55 6.22 -44.78
C HIS A 2 7.26 7.71 -44.99
N PRO A 3 6.01 8.18 -44.99
CA PRO A 3 5.73 9.59 -44.78
C PRO A 3 5.63 9.86 -43.28
N SER A 4 6.50 10.74 -42.82
CA SER A 4 6.49 11.39 -41.52
C SER A 4 5.23 12.25 -41.37
N PHE A 5 4.42 11.96 -40.34
CA PHE A 5 3.33 12.85 -39.90
C PHE A 5 3.94 13.90 -38.96
N THR A 6 3.99 15.14 -39.41
CA THR A 6 4.35 16.30 -38.62
C THR A 6 3.13 16.94 -37.98
N ILE A 7 3.32 17.46 -36.78
CA ILE A 7 2.34 18.02 -35.82
C ILE A 7 1.68 19.36 -36.31
N GLU A 8 1.71 19.68 -37.57
CA GLU A 8 1.23 21.00 -38.07
C GLU A 8 -0.25 21.06 -38.50
N ASN A 9 -1.04 20.01 -38.37
CA ASN A 9 -2.44 20.01 -38.87
C ASN A 9 -3.52 20.18 -37.80
N PHE A 10 -3.20 20.64 -36.57
CA PHE A 10 -4.21 20.88 -35.52
C PHE A 10 -4.54 22.36 -35.28
N ALA A 11 -4.17 23.26 -36.16
CA ALA A 11 -4.34 24.70 -35.95
C ALA A 11 -5.23 25.36 -37.02
N LEU A 12 -6.41 24.82 -37.34
CA LEU A 12 -7.39 25.53 -38.16
C LEU A 12 -8.84 25.06 -37.92
N LEU A 13 -9.30 25.14 -36.64
CA LEU A 13 -10.71 25.41 -36.36
C LEU A 13 -10.81 26.85 -35.86
N ARG A 14 -10.61 27.82 -36.78
CA ARG A 14 -11.04 29.19 -36.61
C ARG A 14 -12.58 29.21 -36.66
N VAL A 15 -13.18 29.38 -35.47
CA VAL A 15 -14.56 29.82 -35.38
C VAL A 15 -14.65 31.18 -36.06
N GLU A 16 -15.22 31.26 -37.23
CA GLU A 16 -15.63 32.50 -37.87
C GLU A 16 -16.69 33.17 -37.00
N THR A 17 -16.23 34.07 -36.14
CA THR A 17 -17.14 35.03 -35.49
C THR A 17 -17.50 36.10 -36.53
N THR A 18 -18.75 36.07 -36.96
CA THR A 18 -19.30 37.04 -37.91
C THR A 18 -19.05 38.48 -37.45
N ARG A 19 -18.83 39.37 -38.42
CA ARG A 19 -18.50 40.80 -38.25
C ARG A 19 -19.51 41.56 -37.36
N GLU A 20 -20.73 41.02 -37.20
CA GLU A 20 -21.78 41.57 -36.31
C GLU A 20 -21.54 41.32 -34.83
N LYS A 21 -20.98 40.16 -34.43
CA LYS A 21 -20.64 39.89 -33.01
C LYS A 21 -19.49 40.77 -32.51
N ARG A 22 -18.55 41.17 -33.38
CA ARG A 22 -17.48 42.10 -33.02
C ARG A 22 -17.98 43.53 -32.82
N LYS A 23 -18.99 43.97 -33.59
CA LYS A 23 -19.61 45.29 -33.39
C LYS A 23 -20.41 45.35 -32.08
N SER A 24 -21.13 44.27 -31.73
CA SER A 24 -21.86 44.18 -30.47
C SER A 24 -20.93 44.19 -29.25
N LEU A 25 -19.78 43.51 -29.31
CA LEU A 25 -18.81 43.53 -28.21
C LEU A 25 -18.10 44.88 -28.05
N HIS A 26 -17.84 45.58 -29.15
CA HIS A 26 -17.21 46.91 -29.12
C HIS A 26 -18.17 47.96 -28.55
N SER A 27 -19.44 47.95 -28.97
CA SER A 27 -20.49 48.80 -28.41
C SER A 27 -20.75 48.54 -26.92
N PHE A 28 -20.66 47.27 -26.49
CA PHE A 28 -20.81 46.90 -25.09
C PHE A 28 -19.65 47.40 -24.22
N LEU A 29 -18.41 47.31 -24.72
CA LEU A 29 -17.23 47.86 -24.06
C LEU A 29 -17.21 49.38 -24.01
N GLU A 30 -17.75 50.06 -25.03
CA GLU A 30 -17.90 51.52 -25.01
C GLU A 30 -18.97 52.00 -24.02
N ILE A 31 -20.07 51.29 -23.86
CA ILE A 31 -21.10 51.54 -22.85
C ILE A 31 -20.54 51.35 -21.43
N ILE A 32 -19.74 50.30 -21.20
CA ILE A 32 -19.07 50.06 -19.93
C ILE A 32 -18.05 51.18 -19.62
N ASN A 33 -17.26 51.61 -20.61
CA ASN A 33 -16.28 52.67 -20.43
C ASN A 33 -16.93 54.06 -20.22
N TRP A 34 -18.10 54.30 -20.81
CA TRP A 34 -18.91 55.48 -20.55
C TRP A 34 -19.52 55.48 -19.14
N ALA A 35 -20.04 54.34 -18.68
CA ALA A 35 -20.59 54.17 -17.32
C ALA A 35 -19.52 54.37 -16.23
N PHE A 36 -18.28 53.93 -16.47
CA PHE A 36 -17.15 54.15 -15.54
C PHE A 36 -16.66 55.58 -15.45
N LYS A 37 -16.97 56.43 -16.45
CA LYS A 37 -16.52 57.83 -16.48
C LYS A 37 -17.53 58.83 -15.88
N THR A 38 -18.76 58.43 -15.65
CA THR A 38 -19.84 59.37 -15.34
C THR A 38 -20.59 59.10 -14.03
N TRP A 39 -20.31 58.00 -13.31
CA TRP A 39 -21.04 57.67 -12.08
C TRP A 39 -20.11 57.35 -10.91
N ASP A 40 -20.60 57.70 -9.71
CA ASP A 40 -19.94 57.40 -8.43
C ASP A 40 -19.59 55.90 -8.34
N MET A 41 -18.31 55.62 -8.16
CA MET A 41 -17.73 54.29 -8.16
C MET A 41 -18.41 53.30 -7.18
N SER A 42 -19.08 53.82 -6.12
CA SER A 42 -19.81 53.03 -5.14
C SER A 42 -21.14 52.44 -5.67
N LEU A 43 -21.80 53.15 -6.56
CA LEU A 43 -23.08 52.74 -7.16
C LEU A 43 -22.85 51.82 -8.38
N ALA A 44 -21.84 52.12 -9.18
CA ALA A 44 -21.45 51.24 -10.31
C ALA A 44 -20.99 49.86 -9.85
N LEU A 45 -20.22 49.76 -8.74
CA LEU A 45 -19.80 48.48 -8.16
C LEU A 45 -20.98 47.68 -7.59
N ARG A 46 -21.98 48.34 -6.99
CA ARG A 46 -23.19 47.67 -6.48
C ARG A 46 -24.10 47.17 -7.59
N ILE A 47 -24.21 47.92 -8.70
CA ILE A 47 -25.00 47.48 -9.86
C ILE A 47 -24.28 46.37 -10.63
N ALA A 48 -22.95 46.42 -10.78
CA ALA A 48 -22.16 45.34 -11.36
C ALA A 48 -22.19 44.09 -10.49
N PHE A 49 -22.14 44.22 -9.15
CA PHE A 49 -22.29 43.13 -8.21
C PHE A 49 -23.70 42.51 -8.23
N ALA A 50 -24.77 43.36 -8.34
CA ALA A 50 -26.15 42.89 -8.46
C ALA A 50 -26.42 42.20 -9.80
N LEU A 51 -25.82 42.64 -10.89
CA LEU A 51 -25.95 42.02 -12.20
C LEU A 51 -25.07 40.75 -12.32
N PHE A 52 -23.93 40.67 -11.65
CA PHE A 52 -23.09 39.47 -11.62
C PHE A 52 -23.60 38.38 -10.65
N PHE A 53 -24.26 38.77 -9.55
CA PHE A 53 -24.88 37.86 -8.60
C PHE A 53 -26.38 37.64 -8.81
N GLY A 54 -27.06 38.53 -9.52
CA GLY A 54 -28.48 38.34 -9.86
C GLY A 54 -28.78 37.33 -10.96
N VAL A 55 -27.74 36.88 -11.69
CA VAL A 55 -27.84 35.80 -12.67
C VAL A 55 -27.41 34.46 -12.06
N GLY A 56 -26.91 34.47 -10.81
CA GLY A 56 -26.38 33.29 -10.12
C GLY A 56 -27.27 32.70 -9.02
N ALA A 57 -28.45 33.28 -8.78
CA ALA A 57 -29.50 32.58 -8.04
C ALA A 57 -30.31 31.73 -9.02
N GLY A 58 -29.62 30.80 -9.71
CA GLY A 58 -30.29 29.63 -10.26
C GLY A 58 -30.98 28.97 -9.08
N ALA A 59 -32.31 28.96 -9.07
CA ALA A 59 -33.07 28.01 -8.27
C ALA A 59 -32.39 26.66 -8.39
N PRO A 60 -32.28 25.87 -7.33
CA PRO A 60 -31.82 24.50 -7.48
C PRO A 60 -32.70 23.89 -8.57
N LEU A 61 -32.11 23.51 -9.69
CA LEU A 61 -32.74 22.61 -10.65
C LEU A 61 -32.83 21.27 -9.91
N HIS A 62 -33.72 21.21 -8.93
CA HIS A 62 -34.33 19.97 -8.54
C HIS A 62 -35.09 19.55 -9.79
N SER A 63 -34.46 18.72 -10.60
CA SER A 63 -35.22 17.99 -11.60
C SER A 63 -36.21 17.15 -10.81
N GLU A 64 -37.45 17.53 -10.79
CA GLU A 64 -38.61 16.65 -10.49
C GLU A 64 -38.72 15.52 -11.52
N ASP A 65 -37.65 15.21 -12.25
CA ASP A 65 -37.54 14.13 -13.20
C ASP A 65 -37.30 12.78 -12.54
N SER A 66 -38.16 12.45 -11.57
CA SER A 66 -38.43 11.05 -11.16
C SER A 66 -38.92 10.21 -12.35
N ASP A 67 -39.24 10.84 -13.46
CA ASP A 67 -39.83 10.20 -14.67
C ASP A 67 -38.78 9.88 -15.75
N TRP A 68 -37.48 10.09 -15.50
CA TRP A 68 -36.44 9.80 -16.47
C TRP A 68 -36.39 8.31 -16.82
N TRP A 69 -36.48 7.96 -18.08
CA TRP A 69 -36.68 6.59 -18.56
C TRP A 69 -35.59 5.60 -18.07
N SER A 70 -34.33 6.03 -17.96
CA SER A 70 -33.21 5.17 -17.51
C SER A 70 -33.23 4.83 -16.00
N ARG A 71 -34.07 5.54 -15.21
CA ARG A 71 -34.25 5.29 -13.76
C ARG A 71 -35.49 4.44 -13.47
N LYS A 72 -36.32 4.19 -14.48
CA LYS A 72 -37.51 3.34 -14.32
C LYS A 72 -37.12 1.87 -14.23
N PRO A 73 -37.89 1.05 -13.50
CA PRO A 73 -37.71 -0.40 -13.54
C PRO A 73 -37.73 -0.94 -14.96
N LEU A 74 -36.91 -1.94 -15.23
CA LEU A 74 -36.85 -2.57 -16.53
C LEU A 74 -38.22 -3.22 -16.87
N LEU A 75 -38.80 -2.80 -17.96
CA LEU A 75 -40.05 -3.38 -18.49
C LEU A 75 -39.76 -4.14 -19.78
N LYS A 76 -40.32 -5.34 -19.89
CA LYS A 76 -40.25 -6.11 -21.12
C LYS A 76 -41.14 -5.45 -22.18
N SER A 77 -40.52 -4.77 -23.15
CA SER A 77 -41.25 -4.15 -24.25
C SER A 77 -41.91 -5.19 -25.16
N ALA A 78 -43.12 -4.92 -25.60
CA ALA A 78 -43.75 -5.73 -26.62
C ALA A 78 -42.98 -5.65 -27.94
N VAL A 79 -42.63 -6.81 -28.51
CA VAL A 79 -41.92 -6.88 -29.79
C VAL A 79 -42.88 -6.46 -30.92
N PRO A 80 -42.52 -5.47 -31.75
CA PRO A 80 -43.37 -5.07 -32.86
C PRO A 80 -43.54 -6.20 -33.86
N ALA A 81 -44.76 -6.44 -34.31
CA ALA A 81 -45.08 -7.50 -35.29
C ALA A 81 -44.76 -7.04 -36.71
N TYR A 82 -43.51 -7.14 -37.11
CA TYR A 82 -43.08 -6.90 -38.49
C TYR A 82 -42.45 -8.18 -39.05
N GLY A 83 -42.89 -8.61 -40.22
CA GLY A 83 -42.38 -9.82 -40.87
C GLY A 83 -41.03 -9.62 -41.60
N TRP A 84 -40.07 -8.93 -40.99
CA TRP A 84 -38.74 -8.70 -41.55
C TRP A 84 -37.67 -8.98 -40.51
N GLY A 85 -36.55 -9.53 -40.97
CA GLY A 85 -35.41 -9.86 -40.13
C GLY A 85 -35.47 -11.28 -39.55
N ASN A 86 -34.42 -11.67 -38.84
CA ASN A 86 -34.24 -13.01 -38.29
C ASN A 86 -34.44 -13.09 -36.78
N ASN A 87 -34.55 -11.95 -36.10
CA ASN A 87 -34.68 -11.88 -34.63
C ASN A 87 -35.55 -10.70 -34.17
N GLN A 88 -35.82 -10.66 -32.87
CA GLN A 88 -36.70 -9.63 -32.30
C GLN A 88 -36.10 -8.21 -32.40
N VAL A 89 -34.77 -8.06 -32.39
CA VAL A 89 -34.09 -6.75 -32.52
C VAL A 89 -34.39 -6.14 -33.89
N ASP A 90 -34.43 -6.96 -34.95
CA ASP A 90 -34.76 -6.49 -36.30
C ASP A 90 -36.14 -5.83 -36.36
N SER A 91 -37.11 -6.32 -35.60
CA SER A 91 -38.46 -5.73 -35.54
C SER A 91 -38.42 -4.31 -34.92
N PHE A 92 -37.63 -4.07 -33.90
CA PHE A 92 -37.44 -2.73 -33.34
C PHE A 92 -36.72 -1.81 -34.30
N ILE A 93 -35.67 -2.29 -34.98
CA ILE A 93 -34.93 -1.54 -36.01
C ILE A 93 -35.89 -1.16 -37.16
N LEU A 94 -36.67 -2.11 -37.69
CA LEU A 94 -37.61 -1.85 -38.76
C LEU A 94 -38.69 -0.83 -38.36
N ARG A 95 -39.20 -0.89 -37.11
CA ARG A 95 -40.12 0.12 -36.58
C ARG A 95 -39.50 1.52 -36.68
N LYS A 96 -38.24 1.67 -36.29
CA LYS A 96 -37.54 2.96 -36.34
C LYS A 96 -37.26 3.41 -37.76
N LEU A 97 -36.89 2.51 -38.67
CA LEU A 97 -36.72 2.81 -40.08
C LEU A 97 -38.03 3.32 -40.69
N LYS A 98 -39.13 2.58 -40.47
CA LYS A 98 -40.46 2.96 -40.99
C LYS A 98 -40.94 4.31 -40.47
N SER A 99 -40.70 4.62 -39.19
CA SER A 99 -41.07 5.94 -38.62
C SER A 99 -40.28 7.11 -39.22
N ASN A 100 -39.17 6.83 -39.90
CA ASN A 100 -38.38 7.81 -40.64
C ASN A 100 -38.50 7.66 -42.16
N ASN A 101 -39.47 6.92 -42.66
CA ASN A 101 -39.68 6.66 -44.07
C ASN A 101 -38.47 6.02 -44.78
N LEU A 102 -37.71 5.20 -44.03
CA LEU A 102 -36.54 4.49 -44.54
C LEU A 102 -36.88 3.00 -44.77
N LYS A 103 -36.18 2.39 -45.70
CA LYS A 103 -36.22 0.95 -45.96
C LYS A 103 -34.92 0.30 -45.49
N PRO A 104 -34.93 -0.98 -45.09
CA PRO A 104 -33.72 -1.73 -44.89
C PRO A 104 -32.84 -1.74 -46.14
N SER A 105 -31.52 -1.71 -45.95
CA SER A 105 -30.57 -1.92 -47.04
C SER A 105 -30.60 -3.40 -47.50
N GLU A 106 -30.10 -3.66 -48.70
CA GLU A 106 -29.90 -5.02 -49.20
C GLU A 106 -28.88 -5.78 -48.31
N SER A 107 -29.01 -7.09 -48.26
CA SER A 107 -28.08 -7.96 -47.56
C SER A 107 -26.66 -7.82 -48.12
N ALA A 108 -25.67 -7.78 -47.22
CA ALA A 108 -24.26 -7.72 -47.61
C ALA A 108 -23.84 -9.01 -48.33
N SER A 109 -22.88 -8.91 -49.25
CA SER A 109 -22.29 -10.08 -49.90
C SER A 109 -21.54 -10.97 -48.89
N SER A 110 -21.41 -12.27 -49.22
CA SER A 110 -20.71 -13.24 -48.36
C SER A 110 -19.29 -12.82 -47.99
N SER A 111 -18.52 -12.20 -48.87
CA SER A 111 -17.21 -11.67 -48.58
C SER A 111 -17.22 -10.51 -47.57
N VAL A 112 -18.23 -9.65 -47.63
CA VAL A 112 -18.41 -8.56 -46.66
C VAL A 112 -18.89 -9.11 -45.32
N LEU A 113 -19.78 -10.11 -45.30
CA LEU A 113 -20.27 -10.74 -44.07
C LEU A 113 -19.14 -11.38 -43.28
N ILE A 114 -18.34 -12.27 -43.88
CA ILE A 114 -17.24 -12.93 -43.19
C ILE A 114 -16.22 -11.90 -42.67
N ARG A 115 -15.90 -10.89 -43.48
CA ARG A 115 -14.97 -9.83 -43.07
C ARG A 115 -15.49 -9.09 -41.83
N ARG A 116 -16.75 -8.65 -41.83
CA ARG A 116 -17.37 -7.95 -40.70
C ARG A 116 -17.37 -8.81 -39.45
N LEU A 117 -17.93 -10.04 -39.55
CA LEU A 117 -18.02 -10.94 -38.41
C LEU A 117 -16.66 -11.25 -37.78
N THR A 118 -15.64 -11.51 -38.61
CA THR A 118 -14.29 -11.84 -38.09
C THR A 118 -13.65 -10.64 -37.41
N PHE A 119 -13.81 -9.42 -37.96
CA PHE A 119 -13.31 -8.22 -37.29
C PHE A 119 -14.09 -7.88 -36.00
N ASP A 120 -15.42 -8.04 -36.03
CA ASP A 120 -16.25 -7.70 -34.88
C ASP A 120 -16.00 -8.66 -33.71
N LEU A 121 -15.99 -9.97 -33.98
CA LEU A 121 -15.86 -11.00 -32.95
C LEU A 121 -14.40 -11.28 -32.54
N ASN A 122 -13.47 -11.34 -33.51
CA ASN A 122 -12.07 -11.74 -33.23
C ASN A 122 -11.05 -10.58 -33.36
N GLY A 123 -11.45 -9.43 -33.91
CA GLY A 123 -10.59 -8.27 -34.10
C GLY A 123 -9.51 -8.42 -35.19
N LEU A 124 -9.56 -9.49 -35.98
CA LEU A 124 -8.60 -9.84 -37.02
C LEU A 124 -9.29 -10.06 -38.37
N PRO A 125 -8.60 -9.88 -39.51
CA PRO A 125 -9.16 -10.23 -40.80
C PRO A 125 -9.26 -11.76 -40.96
N PRO A 126 -10.25 -12.26 -41.75
CA PRO A 126 -10.26 -13.65 -42.13
C PRO A 126 -9.12 -13.95 -43.09
N THR A 127 -8.64 -15.19 -43.11
CA THR A 127 -7.67 -15.64 -44.12
C THR A 127 -8.31 -15.79 -45.49
N PRO A 128 -7.56 -15.74 -46.60
CA PRO A 128 -8.10 -15.99 -47.93
C PRO A 128 -8.78 -17.35 -48.06
N GLU A 129 -8.30 -18.38 -47.36
CA GLU A 129 -8.83 -19.72 -47.30
C GLU A 129 -10.21 -19.76 -46.65
N GLU A 130 -10.35 -19.07 -45.50
CA GLU A 130 -11.61 -18.93 -44.77
C GLU A 130 -12.65 -18.19 -45.64
N VAL A 131 -12.26 -17.12 -46.31
CA VAL A 131 -13.15 -16.39 -47.22
C VAL A 131 -13.67 -17.31 -48.31
N ARG A 132 -12.77 -18.03 -49.01
CA ARG A 132 -13.18 -18.98 -50.10
C ARG A 132 -14.07 -20.11 -49.57
N ALA A 133 -13.77 -20.67 -48.42
CA ALA A 133 -14.59 -21.73 -47.81
C ALA A 133 -15.98 -21.21 -47.45
N PHE A 134 -16.07 -20.06 -46.80
CA PHE A 134 -17.35 -19.45 -46.44
C PHE A 134 -18.19 -19.10 -47.67
N GLN A 135 -17.58 -18.52 -48.70
CA GLN A 135 -18.30 -18.20 -49.94
C GLN A 135 -18.94 -19.44 -50.61
N ARG A 136 -18.20 -20.58 -50.66
CA ARG A 136 -18.76 -21.85 -51.18
C ARG A 136 -19.91 -22.35 -50.32
N ASN A 137 -19.77 -22.37 -49.00
CA ASN A 137 -20.82 -22.85 -48.12
C ASN A 137 -22.03 -21.93 -48.12
N TYR A 138 -21.81 -20.62 -48.19
CA TYR A 138 -22.88 -19.61 -48.26
C TYR A 138 -23.67 -19.70 -49.58
N ALA A 139 -23.02 -20.00 -50.68
CA ALA A 139 -23.70 -20.21 -51.95
C ALA A 139 -24.62 -21.47 -51.95
N SER A 140 -24.27 -22.50 -51.14
CA SER A 140 -25.06 -23.72 -51.00
C SER A 140 -26.22 -23.57 -49.99
N ASN A 141 -25.95 -23.01 -48.82
CA ASN A 141 -26.93 -22.76 -47.75
C ASN A 141 -26.55 -21.53 -46.94
N PRO A 142 -27.07 -20.33 -47.26
CA PRO A 142 -26.70 -19.08 -46.62
C PRO A 142 -26.93 -19.07 -45.12
N GLY A 143 -28.08 -19.54 -44.62
CA GLY A 143 -28.43 -19.53 -43.20
C GLY A 143 -27.47 -20.39 -42.38
N LYS A 144 -27.33 -21.66 -42.78
CA LYS A 144 -26.44 -22.60 -42.09
C LYS A 144 -24.97 -22.13 -42.09
N ALA A 145 -24.47 -21.66 -43.23
CA ALA A 145 -23.12 -21.17 -43.36
C ALA A 145 -22.85 -19.94 -42.44
N TYR A 146 -23.83 -19.07 -42.28
CA TYR A 146 -23.75 -17.92 -41.39
C TYR A 146 -23.70 -18.35 -39.91
N GLU A 147 -24.57 -19.26 -39.48
CA GLU A 147 -24.60 -19.80 -38.11
C GLU A 147 -23.28 -20.50 -37.76
N GLU A 148 -22.81 -21.43 -38.63
CA GLU A 148 -21.53 -22.13 -38.46
C GLU A 148 -20.33 -21.16 -38.38
N LEU A 149 -20.36 -20.04 -39.10
CA LEU A 149 -19.33 -19.02 -39.03
C LEU A 149 -19.37 -18.30 -37.69
N VAL A 150 -20.56 -17.90 -37.20
CA VAL A 150 -20.72 -17.22 -35.90
C VAL A 150 -20.26 -18.12 -34.77
N ASP A 151 -20.73 -19.37 -34.72
CA ASP A 151 -20.37 -20.34 -33.70
C ASP A 151 -18.84 -20.54 -33.64
N ARG A 152 -18.20 -20.76 -34.80
CA ARG A 152 -16.76 -20.92 -34.91
C ARG A 152 -15.98 -19.69 -34.40
N LEU A 153 -16.48 -18.48 -34.67
CA LEU A 153 -15.84 -17.25 -34.22
C LEU A 153 -16.02 -17.02 -32.71
N LEU A 154 -17.19 -17.37 -32.16
CA LEU A 154 -17.47 -17.31 -30.73
C LEU A 154 -16.62 -18.33 -29.93
N ASP A 155 -16.43 -19.54 -30.48
CA ASP A 155 -15.55 -20.58 -29.87
C ASP A 155 -14.06 -20.24 -29.95
N SER A 156 -13.67 -19.23 -30.71
CA SER A 156 -12.30 -18.83 -30.86
C SER A 156 -11.77 -18.13 -29.60
N PRO A 157 -10.57 -18.48 -29.08
CA PRO A 157 -9.97 -17.76 -27.98
C PRO A 157 -9.75 -16.26 -28.28
N ARG A 158 -9.75 -15.88 -29.55
CA ARG A 158 -9.63 -14.48 -29.99
C ARG A 158 -10.87 -13.65 -29.65
N TYR A 159 -12.02 -14.29 -29.46
CA TYR A 159 -13.23 -13.61 -28.99
C TYR A 159 -12.99 -12.93 -27.64
N GLY A 160 -12.52 -13.67 -26.65
CA GLY A 160 -12.21 -13.10 -25.35
C GLY A 160 -11.10 -12.05 -25.40
N GLU A 161 -10.04 -12.26 -26.20
CA GLU A 161 -8.98 -11.25 -26.38
C GLU A 161 -9.54 -9.94 -27.00
N ARG A 162 -10.49 -10.06 -27.96
CA ARG A 162 -11.13 -8.92 -28.61
C ARG A 162 -11.99 -8.12 -27.64
N PHE A 163 -12.86 -8.79 -26.89
CA PHE A 163 -13.79 -8.13 -25.95
C PHE A 163 -13.09 -7.66 -24.67
N ALA A 164 -12.10 -8.41 -24.19
CA ALA A 164 -11.30 -7.98 -23.05
C ALA A 164 -10.63 -6.63 -23.27
N ARG A 165 -10.19 -6.30 -24.47
CA ARG A 165 -9.63 -4.98 -24.80
C ARG A 165 -10.58 -3.84 -24.44
N HIS A 166 -11.86 -3.97 -24.83
CA HIS A 166 -12.85 -2.95 -24.53
C HIS A 166 -13.12 -2.85 -23.03
N TRP A 167 -13.18 -4.00 -22.35
CA TRP A 167 -13.36 -4.01 -20.91
C TRP A 167 -12.15 -3.42 -20.16
N LEU A 168 -10.93 -3.75 -20.57
CA LEU A 168 -9.70 -3.26 -19.95
C LEU A 168 -9.54 -1.73 -20.13
N ASP A 169 -10.00 -1.17 -21.26
CA ASP A 169 -10.07 0.28 -21.45
C ASP A 169 -11.04 0.93 -20.43
N VAL A 170 -12.23 0.36 -20.27
CA VAL A 170 -13.23 0.82 -19.28
C VAL A 170 -12.68 0.72 -17.86
N ALA A 171 -12.00 -0.39 -17.52
CA ALA A 171 -11.38 -0.62 -16.23
C ALA A 171 -10.14 0.25 -15.98
N LYS A 172 -9.65 0.98 -16.99
CA LYS A 172 -8.40 1.77 -16.95
C LYS A 172 -7.16 0.91 -16.68
N TYR A 173 -7.13 -0.31 -17.18
CA TYR A 173 -6.03 -1.26 -16.99
C TYR A 173 -4.73 -0.73 -17.60
N ALA A 174 -3.65 -0.84 -16.83
CA ALA A 174 -2.29 -0.59 -17.29
C ALA A 174 -1.29 -1.51 -16.59
N ASP A 175 -0.21 -1.86 -17.29
CA ASP A 175 0.91 -2.64 -16.75
C ASP A 175 1.88 -1.79 -15.90
N THR A 176 1.66 -0.47 -15.81
CA THR A 176 2.46 0.48 -15.05
C THR A 176 1.60 1.34 -14.13
N CYS A 177 2.25 2.01 -13.17
CA CYS A 177 1.55 2.79 -12.15
C CYS A 177 1.04 4.15 -12.65
N GLY A 178 1.68 4.74 -13.68
CA GLY A 178 1.51 6.14 -14.03
C GLY A 178 2.23 7.07 -13.03
N TYR A 179 1.96 8.36 -13.10
CA TYR A 179 2.62 9.41 -12.33
C TYR A 179 4.14 9.52 -12.55
N ASP A 180 4.82 10.35 -11.76
CA ASP A 180 6.24 10.67 -11.93
C ASP A 180 7.18 9.46 -11.85
N LYS A 181 6.86 8.50 -10.96
CA LYS A 181 7.57 7.21 -10.88
C LYS A 181 6.71 6.11 -11.47
N ASP A 182 6.66 6.08 -12.78
CA ASP A 182 5.89 5.08 -13.55
C ASP A 182 6.53 3.69 -13.47
N LYS A 183 6.28 3.00 -12.36
CA LYS A 183 6.83 1.67 -12.11
C LYS A 183 5.96 0.57 -12.69
N LEU A 184 6.62 -0.48 -13.19
CA LEU A 184 5.96 -1.69 -13.67
C LEU A 184 5.15 -2.36 -12.54
N ARG A 185 3.92 -2.74 -12.85
CA ARG A 185 3.03 -3.60 -12.06
C ARG A 185 3.19 -5.04 -12.54
N ALA A 186 4.26 -5.70 -12.09
CA ALA A 186 4.62 -7.04 -12.57
C ALA A 186 3.50 -8.09 -12.43
N ASN A 187 2.55 -7.86 -11.52
CA ASN A 187 1.45 -8.76 -11.21
C ASN A 187 0.07 -8.22 -11.67
N ALA A 188 0.00 -7.29 -12.62
CA ALA A 188 -1.28 -6.81 -13.18
C ALA A 188 -1.91 -7.82 -14.15
N TRP A 189 -1.10 -8.52 -14.94
CA TRP A 189 -1.53 -9.41 -16.02
C TRP A 189 -2.53 -10.53 -15.61
N PRO A 190 -2.56 -11.07 -14.37
CA PRO A 190 -3.53 -12.11 -14.02
C PRO A 190 -4.99 -11.62 -14.07
N TYR A 191 -5.22 -10.33 -13.77
CA TYR A 191 -6.54 -9.73 -13.95
C TYR A 191 -6.93 -9.65 -15.44
N ARG A 192 -6.00 -9.23 -16.31
CA ARG A 192 -6.24 -9.25 -17.77
C ARG A 192 -6.65 -10.64 -18.25
N ASP A 193 -5.92 -11.66 -17.83
CA ASP A 193 -6.19 -13.05 -18.22
C ASP A 193 -7.53 -13.57 -17.66
N TYR A 194 -7.91 -13.11 -16.45
CA TYR A 194 -9.25 -13.35 -15.89
C TYR A 194 -10.34 -12.77 -16.80
N VAL A 195 -10.17 -11.52 -17.25
CA VAL A 195 -11.15 -10.85 -18.12
C VAL A 195 -11.28 -11.59 -19.46
N ILE A 196 -10.16 -11.94 -20.11
CA ILE A 196 -10.14 -12.72 -21.37
C ILE A 196 -10.90 -14.03 -21.19
N ARG A 197 -10.60 -14.78 -20.15
CA ARG A 197 -11.25 -16.06 -19.86
C ARG A 197 -12.74 -15.88 -19.58
N SER A 198 -13.12 -14.85 -18.84
CA SER A 198 -14.52 -14.59 -18.50
C SER A 198 -15.38 -14.37 -19.75
N PHE A 199 -14.86 -13.70 -20.78
CA PHE A 199 -15.55 -13.55 -22.06
C PHE A 199 -15.58 -14.85 -22.87
N ASN A 200 -14.49 -15.63 -22.88
CA ASN A 200 -14.46 -16.91 -23.58
C ASN A 200 -15.38 -17.97 -22.96
N ASP A 201 -15.52 -17.92 -21.62
CA ASP A 201 -16.36 -18.86 -20.86
C ASP A 201 -17.83 -18.38 -20.78
N ASP A 202 -18.19 -17.29 -21.48
CA ASP A 202 -19.50 -16.64 -21.41
C ASP A 202 -20.01 -16.46 -19.96
N LYS A 203 -19.12 -15.98 -19.07
CA LYS A 203 -19.42 -15.82 -17.64
C LYS A 203 -20.66 -14.94 -17.46
N PRO A 204 -21.67 -15.36 -16.64
CA PRO A 204 -22.82 -14.54 -16.33
C PRO A 204 -22.43 -13.14 -15.87
N TYR A 205 -23.03 -12.11 -16.47
CA TYR A 205 -22.64 -10.72 -16.25
C TYR A 205 -22.79 -10.29 -14.78
N ASP A 206 -23.83 -10.72 -14.09
CA ASP A 206 -24.03 -10.44 -12.67
C ASP A 206 -22.92 -11.04 -11.81
N GLN A 207 -22.44 -12.26 -12.13
CA GLN A 207 -21.30 -12.86 -11.46
C GLN A 207 -20.02 -12.09 -11.77
N PHE A 208 -19.79 -11.71 -13.03
CA PHE A 208 -18.64 -10.92 -13.45
C PHE A 208 -18.56 -9.58 -12.71
N VAL A 209 -19.69 -8.89 -12.50
CA VAL A 209 -19.77 -7.65 -11.70
C VAL A 209 -19.44 -7.91 -10.23
N LYS A 210 -20.10 -8.90 -9.63
CA LYS A 210 -19.93 -9.24 -8.21
C LYS A 210 -18.48 -9.63 -7.87
N GLU A 211 -17.84 -10.42 -8.73
CA GLU A 211 -16.45 -10.82 -8.57
C GLU A 211 -15.50 -9.61 -8.59
N GLN A 212 -15.74 -8.62 -9.44
CA GLN A 212 -14.87 -7.45 -9.57
C GLN A 212 -15.02 -6.41 -8.45
N ILE A 213 -16.15 -6.40 -7.73
CA ILE A 213 -16.41 -5.45 -6.65
C ILE A 213 -16.12 -6.08 -5.27
N ALA A 214 -16.54 -7.32 -5.05
CA ALA A 214 -16.49 -7.99 -3.75
C ALA A 214 -16.20 -9.50 -3.87
N GLY A 215 -15.37 -9.87 -4.84
CA GLY A 215 -15.14 -11.28 -5.19
C GLY A 215 -14.54 -12.10 -4.07
N ASP A 216 -13.63 -11.53 -3.27
CA ASP A 216 -13.01 -12.19 -2.12
C ASP A 216 -13.98 -12.45 -0.95
N ILE A 217 -15.08 -11.72 -0.89
CA ILE A 217 -16.11 -11.90 0.14
C ILE A 217 -17.23 -12.83 -0.36
N LEU A 218 -17.67 -12.64 -1.61
CA LEU A 218 -18.79 -13.40 -2.18
C LEU A 218 -18.36 -14.78 -2.68
N TYR A 219 -17.09 -14.92 -3.08
CA TYR A 219 -16.51 -16.15 -3.65
C TYR A 219 -15.12 -16.45 -3.03
N PRO A 220 -15.00 -16.59 -1.69
CA PRO A 220 -13.73 -16.62 -0.98
C PRO A 220 -12.82 -17.79 -1.37
N ASP A 221 -13.41 -18.92 -1.77
CA ASP A 221 -12.69 -20.16 -2.08
C ASP A 221 -12.28 -20.27 -3.56
N THR A 222 -12.54 -19.22 -4.36
CA THR A 222 -12.24 -19.23 -5.79
C THR A 222 -11.05 -18.33 -6.11
N LYS A 223 -10.22 -18.78 -7.07
CA LYS A 223 -9.14 -17.92 -7.58
C LYS A 223 -9.71 -16.65 -8.26
N ASP A 224 -10.87 -16.77 -8.89
CA ASP A 224 -11.51 -15.69 -9.66
C ASP A 224 -12.04 -14.59 -8.72
N GLY A 225 -12.50 -14.95 -7.51
CA GLY A 225 -12.88 -13.98 -6.50
C GLY A 225 -11.76 -13.03 -6.09
N ILE A 226 -10.48 -13.48 -6.17
CA ILE A 226 -9.32 -12.62 -5.90
C ILE A 226 -8.84 -11.93 -7.19
N LEU A 227 -8.76 -12.66 -8.30
CA LEU A 227 -8.27 -12.13 -9.57
C LEU A 227 -9.10 -10.96 -10.08
N ALA A 228 -10.42 -11.05 -9.94
CA ALA A 228 -11.37 -10.05 -10.40
C ALA A 228 -11.22 -8.69 -9.70
N LEU A 229 -10.75 -8.68 -8.45
CA LEU A 229 -10.49 -7.44 -7.70
C LEU A 229 -9.37 -6.58 -8.30
N GLY A 230 -8.67 -7.07 -9.31
CA GLY A 230 -7.79 -6.26 -10.16
C GLY A 230 -8.51 -5.08 -10.80
N PHE A 231 -9.85 -5.15 -11.00
CA PHE A 231 -10.68 -4.05 -11.46
C PHE A 231 -10.56 -2.80 -10.58
N LEU A 232 -10.68 -2.96 -9.26
CA LEU A 232 -10.58 -1.85 -8.31
C LEU A 232 -9.16 -1.28 -8.21
N ALA A 233 -8.14 -2.07 -8.57
CA ALA A 233 -6.75 -1.65 -8.54
C ALA A 233 -6.22 -1.16 -9.90
N ALA A 234 -7.01 -1.26 -10.98
CA ALA A 234 -6.53 -1.04 -12.35
C ALA A 234 -6.11 0.39 -12.64
N GLY A 235 -6.79 1.40 -12.07
CA GLY A 235 -6.48 2.82 -12.27
C GLY A 235 -5.08 3.24 -11.82
N PRO A 236 -4.67 4.48 -12.09
CA PRO A 236 -3.34 4.99 -11.77
C PRO A 236 -3.04 4.93 -10.27
N TRP A 237 -1.75 4.88 -9.91
CA TRP A 237 -1.31 4.80 -8.51
C TRP A 237 -0.03 5.60 -8.29
N ASP A 238 -0.09 6.58 -7.39
CA ASP A 238 1.03 7.45 -7.05
C ASP A 238 2.01 6.75 -6.11
N PHE A 239 3.12 6.24 -6.66
CA PHE A 239 4.16 5.58 -5.88
C PHE A 239 4.77 6.51 -4.81
N ILE A 240 5.04 7.78 -5.13
CA ILE A 240 5.66 8.75 -4.22
C ILE A 240 4.71 9.04 -3.07
N GLY A 241 3.47 9.43 -3.38
CA GLY A 241 2.45 9.78 -2.40
C GLY A 241 2.10 8.64 -1.43
N HIS A 242 2.29 7.38 -1.84
CA HIS A 242 2.02 6.22 -0.97
C HIS A 242 3.24 5.74 -0.21
N VAL A 243 4.38 5.56 -0.89
CA VAL A 243 5.55 4.87 -0.32
C VAL A 243 6.52 5.83 0.36
N GLU A 244 6.73 7.01 -0.23
CA GLU A 244 7.74 7.96 0.25
C GLU A 244 7.14 9.02 1.18
N VAL A 245 5.85 9.32 1.05
CA VAL A 245 5.14 10.30 1.89
C VAL A 245 4.23 9.60 2.90
N ALA A 246 4.31 10.04 4.17
CA ALA A 246 3.45 9.52 5.22
C ALA A 246 1.97 9.92 4.97
N GLU A 247 1.03 9.02 5.28
CA GLU A 247 -0.42 9.25 5.09
C GLU A 247 -0.93 10.50 5.83
N SER A 248 -0.30 10.87 6.95
CA SER A 248 -0.66 12.08 7.72
C SER A 248 -0.27 13.40 7.06
N LYS A 249 0.56 13.38 6.01
CA LYS A 249 0.96 14.58 5.25
C LYS A 249 -0.02 14.87 4.13
N THR A 250 -0.07 16.11 3.66
CA THR A 250 -1.02 16.55 2.62
C THR A 250 -0.95 15.68 1.37
N ASP A 251 0.23 15.47 0.78
CA ASP A 251 0.37 14.67 -0.43
C ASP A 251 0.00 13.20 -0.20
N GLY A 252 0.30 12.66 1.01
CA GLY A 252 -0.13 11.33 1.41
C GLY A 252 -1.66 11.19 1.51
N LYS A 253 -2.35 12.21 2.04
CA LYS A 253 -3.83 12.27 2.07
C LYS A 253 -4.41 12.39 0.66
N VAL A 254 -3.82 13.23 -0.19
CA VAL A 254 -4.23 13.41 -1.59
C VAL A 254 -4.15 12.08 -2.34
N ALA A 255 -3.02 11.39 -2.27
CA ALA A 255 -2.83 10.11 -2.96
C ALA A 255 -3.90 9.06 -2.57
N ARG A 256 -4.17 8.89 -1.27
CA ARG A 256 -5.19 7.93 -0.79
C ARG A 256 -6.62 8.37 -1.12
N ASN A 257 -6.89 9.69 -1.13
CA ASN A 257 -8.18 10.20 -1.55
C ASN A 257 -8.42 9.96 -3.05
N LEU A 258 -7.40 10.15 -3.89
CA LEU A 258 -7.47 9.89 -5.33
C LEU A 258 -7.65 8.40 -5.64
N ASP A 259 -7.03 7.51 -4.88
CA ASP A 259 -7.25 6.06 -5.06
C ASP A 259 -8.72 5.68 -4.82
N ARG A 260 -9.32 6.20 -3.75
CA ARG A 260 -10.75 5.93 -3.46
C ARG A 260 -11.68 6.60 -4.46
N ASP A 261 -11.35 7.84 -4.89
CA ASP A 261 -12.06 8.54 -5.96
C ASP A 261 -12.04 7.71 -7.25
N ASP A 262 -10.90 7.14 -7.60
CA ASP A 262 -10.75 6.28 -8.77
C ASP A 262 -11.57 4.99 -8.64
N MET A 263 -11.56 4.32 -7.50
CA MET A 263 -12.37 3.12 -7.25
C MET A 263 -13.88 3.41 -7.40
N VAL A 264 -14.38 4.43 -6.72
CA VAL A 264 -15.80 4.83 -6.81
C VAL A 264 -16.16 5.20 -8.23
N SER A 265 -15.35 6.06 -8.86
CA SER A 265 -15.59 6.51 -10.24
C SER A 265 -15.60 5.36 -11.22
N ASN A 266 -14.66 4.41 -11.08
CA ASN A 266 -14.56 3.27 -11.97
C ASN A 266 -15.78 2.35 -11.86
N VAL A 267 -16.23 2.09 -10.62
CA VAL A 267 -17.45 1.30 -10.36
C VAL A 267 -18.67 1.95 -11.02
N PHE A 268 -18.91 3.24 -10.76
CA PHE A 268 -20.14 3.89 -11.21
C PHE A 268 -20.13 4.21 -12.71
N ASN A 269 -18.98 4.57 -13.27
CA ASN A 269 -18.86 4.76 -14.72
C ASN A 269 -19.06 3.44 -15.48
N SER A 270 -18.48 2.34 -14.98
CA SER A 270 -18.50 1.05 -15.69
C SER A 270 -19.82 0.30 -15.55
N PHE A 271 -20.41 0.28 -14.35
CA PHE A 271 -21.59 -0.54 -14.06
C PHE A 271 -22.90 0.23 -14.00
N CYS A 272 -22.86 1.54 -13.72
CA CYS A 272 -24.05 2.38 -13.59
C CYS A 272 -24.15 3.45 -14.69
N ALA A 273 -23.17 3.55 -15.59
CA ALA A 273 -23.07 4.60 -16.62
C ALA A 273 -23.24 6.04 -16.05
N THR A 274 -22.77 6.27 -14.80
CA THR A 274 -22.94 7.52 -14.06
C THR A 274 -21.58 8.14 -13.75
N THR A 275 -21.38 9.39 -14.17
CA THR A 275 -20.15 10.18 -13.90
C THR A 275 -20.24 10.83 -12.54
N ILE A 276 -19.88 10.11 -11.48
CA ILE A 276 -20.09 10.54 -10.10
C ILE A 276 -19.05 11.55 -9.58
N GLN A 277 -17.90 11.72 -10.26
CA GLN A 277 -16.76 12.53 -9.79
C GLN A 277 -17.09 14.00 -9.56
N CYS A 278 -18.09 14.55 -10.26
CA CYS A 278 -18.53 15.94 -10.05
C CYS A 278 -18.95 16.18 -8.59
N ALA A 279 -19.56 15.17 -7.97
CA ALA A 279 -20.04 15.25 -6.58
C ALA A 279 -18.92 15.27 -5.53
N ARG A 280 -17.66 15.07 -5.92
CA ARG A 280 -16.49 15.25 -5.02
C ARG A 280 -16.37 16.69 -4.53
N CYS A 281 -16.66 17.69 -5.38
CA CYS A 281 -16.42 19.10 -5.08
C CYS A 281 -17.70 19.91 -4.83
N HIS A 282 -18.82 19.50 -5.44
CA HIS A 282 -20.13 20.17 -5.36
C HIS A 282 -21.23 19.15 -5.68
N GLU A 283 -22.49 19.48 -5.41
CA GLU A 283 -23.66 18.70 -5.86
C GLU A 283 -23.56 18.34 -7.34
N HIS A 284 -23.90 17.11 -7.71
CA HIS A 284 -23.87 16.67 -9.12
C HIS A 284 -24.85 17.52 -9.95
N LYS A 285 -24.40 17.97 -11.12
CA LYS A 285 -25.19 18.93 -11.91
C LYS A 285 -26.48 18.33 -12.50
N GLY A 286 -26.45 17.09 -12.92
CA GLY A 286 -27.53 16.45 -13.68
C GLY A 286 -28.24 15.30 -12.97
N ASP A 287 -27.67 14.81 -11.86
CA ASP A 287 -28.22 13.70 -11.09
C ASP A 287 -28.41 14.10 -9.63
N PRO A 288 -29.37 13.50 -8.88
CA PRO A 288 -29.61 13.84 -7.47
C PRO A 288 -28.56 13.20 -6.54
N ILE A 289 -27.30 13.56 -6.74
CA ILE A 289 -26.15 13.04 -5.99
C ILE A 289 -25.45 14.20 -5.30
N GLY A 290 -25.59 14.27 -3.97
CA GLY A 290 -24.90 15.25 -3.13
C GLY A 290 -23.45 14.86 -2.83
N GLN A 291 -22.70 15.79 -2.25
CA GLN A 291 -21.34 15.51 -1.77
C GLN A 291 -21.33 14.42 -0.67
N ASP A 292 -22.29 14.43 0.24
CA ASP A 292 -22.46 13.44 1.28
C ASP A 292 -22.65 12.04 0.71
N HIS A 293 -23.50 11.87 -0.30
CA HIS A 293 -23.67 10.61 -1.02
C HIS A 293 -22.35 10.13 -1.61
N TYR A 294 -21.61 11.01 -2.30
CA TYR A 294 -20.33 10.67 -2.91
C TYR A 294 -19.29 10.19 -1.86
N TYR A 295 -19.15 10.90 -0.74
CA TYR A 295 -18.20 10.50 0.30
C TYR A 295 -18.65 9.27 1.07
N SER A 296 -19.95 9.01 1.19
CA SER A 296 -20.45 7.76 1.72
C SER A 296 -20.15 6.57 0.83
N LEU A 297 -20.27 6.71 -0.50
CA LEU A 297 -19.82 5.70 -1.44
C LEU A 297 -18.30 5.50 -1.38
N GLN A 298 -17.52 6.57 -1.22
CA GLN A 298 -16.07 6.49 -1.01
C GLN A 298 -15.72 5.76 0.30
N SER A 299 -16.56 5.89 1.33
CA SER A 299 -16.39 5.22 2.63
C SER A 299 -16.52 3.69 2.54
N VAL A 300 -17.22 3.15 1.53
CA VAL A 300 -17.27 1.70 1.26
C VAL A 300 -15.86 1.15 1.00
N PHE A 301 -14.99 1.93 0.38
CA PHE A 301 -13.61 1.55 0.07
C PHE A 301 -12.59 2.07 1.09
N ALA A 302 -13.02 2.52 2.27
CA ALA A 302 -12.16 3.16 3.27
C ALA A 302 -11.02 2.27 3.80
N ALA A 303 -11.21 0.96 3.80
CA ALA A 303 -10.18 -0.01 4.20
C ALA A 303 -9.34 -0.55 3.03
N VAL A 304 -9.66 -0.20 1.78
CA VAL A 304 -9.09 -0.81 0.59
C VAL A 304 -7.93 0.01 0.06
N ASP A 305 -6.83 -0.68 -0.25
CA ASP A 305 -5.66 -0.16 -0.94
C ASP A 305 -5.39 -0.99 -2.22
N LYS A 306 -4.45 -0.55 -3.07
CA LYS A 306 -4.04 -1.25 -4.30
C LYS A 306 -2.69 -1.92 -4.06
N ALA A 307 -2.63 -3.27 -4.01
CA ALA A 307 -1.40 -4.01 -3.70
C ALA A 307 -1.40 -5.43 -4.29
N ASP A 308 -0.23 -6.07 -4.24
CA ASP A 308 -0.10 -7.47 -4.63
C ASP A 308 -0.79 -8.38 -3.61
N ARG A 309 -1.69 -9.24 -4.10
CA ARG A 309 -2.39 -10.29 -3.34
C ARG A 309 -2.00 -11.68 -3.84
N VAL A 310 -2.02 -12.64 -2.94
CA VAL A 310 -1.81 -14.04 -3.28
C VAL A 310 -3.13 -14.67 -3.74
N TYR A 311 -3.08 -15.45 -4.82
CA TYR A 311 -4.19 -16.26 -5.30
C TYR A 311 -3.75 -17.69 -5.64
N GLY A 312 -4.71 -18.62 -5.74
CA GLY A 312 -4.43 -20.02 -6.06
C GLY A 312 -3.60 -20.73 -4.98
N MET A 313 -3.71 -20.29 -3.73
CA MET A 313 -3.12 -20.97 -2.59
C MET A 313 -3.84 -22.28 -2.36
N ASP A 314 -3.08 -23.32 -1.98
CA ASP A 314 -3.69 -24.58 -1.51
C ASP A 314 -4.63 -24.27 -0.32
N PRO A 315 -5.90 -24.73 -0.34
CA PRO A 315 -6.85 -24.46 0.74
C PRO A 315 -6.35 -24.88 2.13
N LYS A 316 -5.52 -25.93 2.23
CA LYS A 316 -4.88 -26.34 3.49
C LYS A 316 -3.89 -25.30 3.99
N VAL A 317 -3.11 -24.71 3.07
CA VAL A 317 -2.15 -23.65 3.40
C VAL A 317 -2.87 -22.36 3.77
N ALA A 318 -3.95 -22.03 3.07
CA ALA A 318 -4.79 -20.87 3.38
C ALA A 318 -5.39 -20.98 4.79
N ARG A 319 -6.00 -22.13 5.12
CA ARG A 319 -6.56 -22.40 6.46
C ARG A 319 -5.50 -22.34 7.55
N LYS A 320 -4.34 -22.97 7.33
CA LYS A 320 -3.23 -22.92 8.30
C LYS A 320 -2.77 -21.48 8.55
N LYS A 321 -2.73 -20.65 7.52
CA LYS A 321 -2.36 -19.23 7.65
C LYS A 321 -3.39 -18.44 8.45
N GLU A 322 -4.66 -18.71 8.25
CA GLU A 322 -5.75 -18.11 9.02
C GLU A 322 -5.67 -18.50 10.50
N GLU A 323 -5.48 -19.79 10.79
CA GLU A 323 -5.27 -20.28 12.16
C GLU A 323 -4.07 -19.61 12.84
N LEU A 324 -2.97 -19.42 12.10
CA LEU A 324 -1.78 -18.73 12.62
C LEU A 324 -2.03 -17.24 12.88
N LEU A 325 -2.83 -16.55 12.05
CA LEU A 325 -3.20 -15.14 12.28
C LEU A 325 -4.09 -14.98 13.51
N ILE A 326 -5.08 -15.87 13.68
CA ILE A 326 -5.93 -15.89 14.88
C ILE A 326 -5.06 -16.13 16.12
N ARG A 327 -4.18 -17.15 16.08
CA ARG A 327 -3.28 -17.48 17.19
C ARG A 327 -2.31 -16.35 17.54
N GLN A 328 -1.77 -15.67 16.54
CA GLN A 328 -0.95 -14.46 16.73
C GLN A 328 -1.71 -13.37 17.48
N GLY A 329 -2.97 -13.10 17.08
CA GLY A 329 -3.84 -12.13 17.74
C GLY A 329 -4.11 -12.49 19.21
N GLU A 330 -4.45 -13.75 19.49
CA GLU A 330 -4.68 -14.25 20.85
C GLU A 330 -3.43 -14.10 21.71
N LEU A 331 -2.27 -14.60 21.24
CA LEU A 331 -1.01 -14.51 21.97
C LEU A 331 -0.59 -13.07 22.25
N SER A 332 -0.73 -12.18 21.26
CA SER A 332 -0.43 -10.76 21.43
C SER A 332 -1.33 -10.11 22.49
N HIS A 333 -2.61 -10.45 22.50
CA HIS A 333 -3.57 -9.97 23.50
C HIS A 333 -3.24 -10.51 24.90
N GLU A 334 -2.97 -11.79 25.04
CA GLU A 334 -2.61 -12.43 26.32
C GLU A 334 -1.32 -11.86 26.91
N ILE A 335 -0.31 -11.61 26.06
CA ILE A 335 0.96 -10.99 26.48
C ILE A 335 0.70 -9.55 26.95
N ALA A 336 -0.08 -8.77 26.20
CA ALA A 336 -0.42 -7.39 26.57
C ALA A 336 -1.21 -7.31 27.89
N LEU A 337 -2.12 -8.25 28.13
CA LEU A 337 -2.82 -8.34 29.42
C LEU A 337 -1.89 -8.66 30.57
N ALA A 338 -0.98 -9.63 30.43
CA ALA A 338 0.00 -9.99 31.45
C ALA A 338 0.95 -8.82 31.78
N GLU A 339 1.42 -8.09 30.76
CA GLU A 339 2.23 -6.88 30.94
C GLU A 339 1.46 -5.74 31.63
N LYS A 340 0.17 -5.55 31.27
CA LYS A 340 -0.71 -4.57 31.92
C LYS A 340 -0.96 -4.91 33.40
N GLU A 341 -1.16 -6.17 33.73
CA GLU A 341 -1.29 -6.62 35.12
C GLU A 341 0.00 -6.40 35.90
N THR A 342 1.15 -6.68 35.32
CA THR A 342 2.45 -6.43 35.93
C THR A 342 2.65 -4.94 36.20
N LYS A 343 2.32 -4.06 35.25
CA LYS A 343 2.33 -2.61 35.44
C LYS A 343 1.40 -2.16 36.55
N LYS A 344 0.18 -2.73 36.62
CA LYS A 344 -0.79 -2.43 37.68
C LYS A 344 -0.26 -2.83 39.07
N LYS A 345 0.37 -3.99 39.20
CA LYS A 345 1.03 -4.44 40.45
C LYS A 345 2.19 -3.53 40.85
N GLY A 346 2.93 -2.99 39.87
CA GLY A 346 4.03 -2.05 40.11
C GLY A 346 3.62 -0.70 40.68
N GLY A 347 2.36 -0.31 40.42
CA GLY A 347 1.72 0.87 41.01
C GLY A 347 2.54 2.16 40.87
N GLU A 348 2.51 2.97 41.92
CA GLU A 348 3.16 4.28 41.98
C GLU A 348 4.70 4.18 41.87
N LYS A 349 5.29 3.12 42.40
CA LYS A 349 6.76 2.95 42.36
C LYS A 349 7.25 2.74 40.93
N LEU A 350 6.59 1.88 40.17
CA LEU A 350 6.96 1.65 38.76
C LEU A 350 6.73 2.90 37.91
N ARG A 351 5.62 3.60 38.14
CA ARG A 351 5.31 4.86 37.47
C ARG A 351 6.42 5.92 37.69
N LYS A 352 6.87 6.10 38.92
CA LYS A 352 7.95 7.04 39.27
C LYS A 352 9.30 6.69 38.60
N LEU A 353 9.62 5.40 38.53
CA LEU A 353 10.81 4.93 37.80
C LEU A 353 10.71 5.23 36.30
N ASP A 354 9.57 4.93 35.68
CA ASP A 354 9.34 5.20 34.25
C ASP A 354 9.39 6.71 33.93
N GLU A 355 8.76 7.54 34.77
CA GLU A 355 8.79 9.01 34.64
C GLU A 355 10.21 9.56 34.77
N ARG A 356 10.95 9.11 35.78
CA ARG A 356 12.33 9.58 35.99
C ARG A 356 13.25 9.19 34.83
N ILE A 357 13.14 7.95 34.33
CA ILE A 357 13.93 7.52 33.17
C ILE A 357 13.57 8.38 31.96
N SER A 358 12.29 8.66 31.72
CA SER A 358 11.83 9.49 30.60
C SER A 358 12.30 10.94 30.69
N GLU A 359 12.35 11.51 31.90
CA GLU A 359 12.93 12.85 32.15
C GLU A 359 14.43 12.88 31.83
N LEU A 360 15.17 11.90 32.31
CA LEU A 360 16.61 11.81 32.09
C LEU A 360 16.93 11.60 30.59
N GLU A 361 16.11 10.84 29.84
CA GLU A 361 16.24 10.70 28.39
C GLU A 361 16.13 12.03 27.65
N LYS A 362 15.23 12.91 28.08
CA LYS A 362 15.10 14.27 27.52
C LYS A 362 16.32 15.16 27.83
N ILE A 363 16.94 14.98 29.01
CA ILE A 363 18.04 15.79 29.50
C ILE A 363 19.40 15.27 29.00
N ALA A 364 19.54 13.97 28.75
CA ALA A 364 20.81 13.32 28.39
C ALA A 364 21.49 13.95 27.15
N GLY A 365 20.72 14.58 26.26
CA GLY A 365 21.24 15.35 25.15
C GLY A 365 21.92 14.49 24.07
N LYS A 366 22.54 15.17 23.09
CA LYS A 366 23.28 14.51 22.02
C LYS A 366 24.69 14.11 22.46
N ALA A 367 25.16 12.96 21.95
CA ALA A 367 26.54 12.52 22.18
C ALA A 367 27.57 13.42 21.48
N GLU A 368 28.79 13.43 21.97
CA GLU A 368 29.98 13.85 21.25
C GLU A 368 30.33 12.73 20.27
N ARG A 369 30.12 12.98 18.96
CA ARG A 369 30.18 11.97 17.93
C ARG A 369 31.55 11.80 17.31
N VAL A 370 31.86 10.58 16.93
CA VAL A 370 32.95 10.24 16.02
C VAL A 370 32.38 9.59 14.75
N PRO A 371 33.05 9.76 13.59
CA PRO A 371 32.62 9.12 12.34
C PRO A 371 32.69 7.59 12.39
N GLU A 372 33.61 7.04 13.15
CA GLU A 372 33.81 5.62 13.37
C GLU A 372 32.85 5.11 14.45
N HIS A 373 31.83 4.34 14.05
CA HIS A 373 30.82 3.85 14.99
C HIS A 373 31.21 2.52 15.65
N GLY A 374 32.18 1.79 15.10
CA GLY A 374 32.65 0.51 15.64
C GLY A 374 32.44 -0.69 14.73
N TYR A 375 32.35 -1.87 15.33
CA TYR A 375 31.97 -3.13 14.69
C TYR A 375 30.45 -3.27 14.67
N HIS A 376 29.92 -3.81 13.55
CA HIS A 376 28.50 -4.15 13.35
C HIS A 376 28.40 -5.50 12.63
N SER A 377 27.72 -6.47 13.23
CA SER A 377 27.43 -7.76 12.57
C SER A 377 26.52 -7.57 11.36
N GLN A 378 26.41 -8.57 10.51
CA GLN A 378 25.26 -8.63 9.61
C GLN A 378 23.97 -8.79 10.41
N VAL A 379 22.88 -8.20 9.91
CA VAL A 379 21.54 -8.31 10.51
C VAL A 379 21.11 -9.77 10.53
N ALA A 380 20.60 -10.22 11.66
CA ALA A 380 20.02 -11.55 11.82
C ALA A 380 18.49 -11.50 11.88
N LYS A 381 17.83 -12.62 11.63
CA LYS A 381 16.36 -12.73 11.62
C LYS A 381 15.77 -13.20 12.95
N SER A 382 16.62 -13.60 13.90
CA SER A 382 16.20 -13.92 15.27
C SER A 382 17.27 -13.51 16.28
N ALA A 383 16.87 -13.27 17.53
CA ALA A 383 17.73 -12.81 18.61
C ALA A 383 18.81 -13.82 19.00
N ASP A 384 18.54 -15.10 18.86
CA ASP A 384 19.35 -16.22 19.33
C ASP A 384 20.42 -16.70 18.34
N VAL A 385 20.57 -16.04 17.20
CA VAL A 385 21.64 -16.32 16.24
C VAL A 385 22.98 -15.89 16.85
N LYS A 386 23.81 -16.87 17.21
CA LYS A 386 25.12 -16.61 17.81
C LYS A 386 26.03 -15.81 16.89
N LYS A 387 26.46 -14.67 17.35
CA LYS A 387 27.46 -13.80 16.72
C LYS A 387 28.65 -13.62 17.64
N TRP A 388 29.80 -13.40 17.06
CA TRP A 388 30.99 -13.12 17.86
C TRP A 388 31.95 -12.15 17.14
N VAL A 389 32.73 -11.43 17.94
CA VAL A 389 33.87 -10.62 17.51
C VAL A 389 35.05 -10.87 18.44
N GLN A 390 36.26 -10.93 17.91
CA GLN A 390 37.47 -11.25 18.67
C GLN A 390 38.65 -10.37 18.28
N VAL A 391 39.51 -10.13 19.29
CA VAL A 391 40.78 -9.43 19.16
C VAL A 391 41.95 -10.42 19.32
N ASP A 392 42.95 -10.35 18.42
CA ASP A 392 44.20 -11.08 18.50
C ASP A 392 45.30 -10.16 18.98
N LEU A 393 45.80 -10.38 20.19
CA LEU A 393 46.91 -9.59 20.77
C LEU A 393 48.27 -9.87 20.09
N GLY A 394 48.36 -10.90 19.26
CA GLY A 394 49.58 -11.34 18.58
C GLY A 394 50.43 -12.31 19.40
N LYS A 395 50.43 -12.16 20.73
CA LYS A 395 51.08 -13.05 21.70
C LYS A 395 50.20 -13.18 22.95
N ARG A 396 50.59 -14.10 23.85
CA ARG A 396 49.92 -14.26 25.14
C ARG A 396 50.24 -13.07 26.03
N GLU A 397 49.18 -12.44 26.57
CA GLU A 397 49.30 -11.28 27.47
C GLU A 397 48.43 -11.47 28.69
N LYS A 398 48.84 -10.87 29.79
CA LYS A 398 48.06 -10.86 31.04
C LYS A 398 47.06 -9.70 31.01
N ILE A 399 45.79 -10.02 30.99
CA ILE A 399 44.70 -9.04 31.01
C ILE A 399 44.02 -9.07 32.37
N THR A 400 43.83 -7.91 32.97
CA THR A 400 43.20 -7.72 34.28
C THR A 400 41.80 -7.08 34.19
N SER A 401 41.48 -6.47 33.05
CA SER A 401 40.17 -5.88 32.83
C SER A 401 39.80 -5.87 31.34
N VAL A 402 38.53 -6.13 31.07
CA VAL A 402 37.91 -5.97 29.73
C VAL A 402 36.89 -4.83 29.81
N VAL A 403 37.00 -3.85 28.89
CA VAL A 403 36.07 -2.72 28.81
C VAL A 403 35.39 -2.72 27.45
N MET A 404 34.05 -2.72 27.46
CA MET A 404 33.19 -2.65 26.26
C MET A 404 32.56 -1.27 26.17
N HIS A 405 32.68 -0.61 25.03
CA HIS A 405 31.97 0.62 24.72
C HIS A 405 30.85 0.35 23.73
N ALA A 406 29.64 0.83 24.02
CA ALA A 406 28.49 0.70 23.16
C ALA A 406 28.51 1.74 22.03
N CYS A 407 27.85 1.43 20.92
CA CYS A 407 27.75 2.31 19.76
C CYS A 407 26.73 3.44 19.97
N TYR A 408 26.91 4.50 19.19
CA TYR A 408 25.94 5.58 19.02
C TYR A 408 25.65 5.79 17.54
N ASP A 409 24.39 5.79 17.16
CA ASP A 409 23.97 6.15 15.80
C ASP A 409 22.73 7.05 15.86
N GLU A 410 22.71 8.12 15.08
CA GLU A 410 21.55 9.02 14.99
C GLU A 410 20.60 8.64 13.85
N PHE A 411 21.02 7.74 12.96
CA PHE A 411 20.19 7.33 11.84
C PHE A 411 18.86 6.75 12.31
N ALA A 412 17.76 7.27 11.79
CA ALA A 412 16.40 6.81 12.12
C ALA A 412 16.04 6.81 13.63
N GLY A 413 16.70 7.65 14.45
CA GLY A 413 16.41 7.78 15.88
C GLY A 413 16.94 6.63 16.74
N ILE A 414 17.99 5.94 16.32
CA ILE A 414 18.57 4.76 17.00
C ILE A 414 19.11 5.11 18.39
N GLY A 415 19.98 6.13 18.50
CA GLY A 415 20.47 6.61 19.80
C GLY A 415 21.65 5.85 20.41
N ALA A 416 21.84 6.00 21.73
CA ALA A 416 22.94 5.45 22.50
C ALA A 416 22.71 3.97 22.87
N GLY A 417 23.77 3.17 22.81
CA GLY A 417 23.73 1.75 23.15
C GLY A 417 23.30 0.86 22.00
N PHE A 418 23.35 1.37 20.77
CA PHE A 418 22.95 0.65 19.57
C PHE A 418 23.67 -0.70 19.45
N GLY A 419 22.89 -1.77 19.28
CA GLY A 419 23.38 -3.12 19.02
C GLY A 419 24.16 -3.77 20.17
N PHE A 420 24.18 -3.19 21.38
CA PHE A 420 24.84 -3.82 22.53
C PHE A 420 24.13 -5.13 22.87
N PRO A 421 24.87 -6.26 23.04
CA PRO A 421 24.24 -7.57 23.18
C PRO A 421 23.45 -7.69 24.49
N VAL A 422 22.24 -8.26 24.39
CA VAL A 422 21.32 -8.46 25.52
C VAL A 422 21.83 -9.57 26.44
N ARG A 423 22.35 -10.66 25.85
CA ARG A 423 23.03 -11.74 26.58
C ARG A 423 24.31 -12.11 25.87
N PHE A 424 25.39 -12.27 26.64
CA PHE A 424 26.70 -12.50 26.04
C PHE A 424 27.64 -13.26 26.98
N LYS A 425 28.76 -13.73 26.41
CA LYS A 425 29.94 -14.23 27.10
C LYS A 425 31.19 -13.47 26.66
N ILE A 426 32.15 -13.34 27.55
CA ILE A 426 33.51 -12.96 27.20
C ILE A 426 34.40 -14.16 27.47
N ILE A 427 35.09 -14.63 26.45
CA ILE A 427 35.96 -15.81 26.52
C ILE A 427 37.36 -15.50 26.03
N ALA A 428 38.34 -16.21 26.59
CA ALA A 428 39.74 -16.11 26.19
C ALA A 428 40.27 -17.47 25.71
N SER A 429 41.25 -17.43 24.80
CA SER A 429 41.90 -18.62 24.28
C SER A 429 43.32 -18.34 23.79
N ASN A 430 44.13 -19.38 23.73
CA ASN A 430 45.42 -19.36 23.06
C ASN A 430 45.34 -19.98 21.64
N GLN A 431 44.18 -20.48 21.27
CA GLN A 431 43.90 -21.06 19.97
C GLN A 431 42.89 -20.16 19.22
N VAL A 432 43.15 -19.91 17.94
CA VAL A 432 42.33 -19.00 17.12
C VAL A 432 40.91 -19.48 16.91
N ASP A 433 40.71 -20.80 16.91
CA ASP A 433 39.41 -21.48 16.74
C ASP A 433 38.61 -21.60 18.06
N PHE A 434 39.22 -21.22 19.21
CA PHE A 434 38.62 -21.38 20.54
C PHE A 434 38.24 -22.80 20.92
N SER A 435 38.90 -23.83 20.33
CA SER A 435 38.69 -25.24 20.66
C SER A 435 39.00 -25.55 22.14
N ARG A 436 39.89 -24.77 22.74
CA ARG A 436 40.12 -24.68 24.20
C ARG A 436 40.00 -23.22 24.63
N SER A 437 38.98 -22.91 25.40
CA SER A 437 38.70 -21.54 25.82
C SER A 437 38.33 -21.49 27.29
N GLU A 438 38.64 -20.37 27.91
CA GLU A 438 38.26 -20.00 29.27
C GLU A 438 37.11 -18.99 29.22
N VAL A 439 36.04 -19.22 29.99
CA VAL A 439 34.95 -18.25 30.16
C VAL A 439 35.34 -17.26 31.24
N LEU A 440 35.56 -16.02 30.85
CA LEU A 440 35.91 -14.94 31.76
C LEU A 440 34.67 -14.30 32.40
N ILE A 441 33.65 -14.08 31.59
CA ILE A 441 32.38 -13.48 31.99
C ILE A 441 31.26 -14.25 31.34
N ASP A 442 30.24 -14.62 32.11
CA ASP A 442 29.02 -15.23 31.65
C ASP A 442 27.80 -14.36 32.01
N ARG A 443 27.17 -13.74 31.01
CA ARG A 443 25.95 -12.95 31.11
C ARG A 443 24.82 -13.56 30.25
N THR A 444 24.72 -14.89 30.27
CA THR A 444 23.73 -15.62 29.45
C THR A 444 22.41 -15.91 30.16
N LYS A 445 22.37 -15.82 31.49
CA LYS A 445 21.20 -16.21 32.29
C LYS A 445 20.17 -15.08 32.47
N LYS A 446 20.61 -13.83 32.42
CA LYS A 446 19.78 -12.65 32.62
C LYS A 446 20.12 -11.60 31.56
N ASN A 447 19.12 -10.84 31.12
CA ASN A 447 19.31 -9.72 30.20
C ASN A 447 20.24 -8.67 30.82
N PHE A 448 21.22 -8.24 30.06
CA PHE A 448 22.09 -7.13 30.44
C PHE A 448 21.41 -5.82 29.99
N PRO A 449 21.22 -4.85 30.89
CA PRO A 449 20.57 -3.60 30.52
C PRO A 449 21.39 -2.86 29.45
N ASN A 450 20.73 -2.09 28.60
CA ASN A 450 21.43 -1.28 27.62
C ASN A 450 22.31 -0.22 28.33
N PRO A 451 23.64 -0.30 28.20
CA PRO A 451 24.54 0.58 28.96
C PRO A 451 24.55 2.01 28.42
N LYS A 452 23.77 2.33 27.42
CA LYS A 452 23.81 3.62 26.72
C LYS A 452 25.24 3.90 26.23
N LEU A 453 25.88 4.98 26.67
CA LEU A 453 27.31 5.26 26.39
C LEU A 453 28.22 5.10 27.62
N VAL A 454 27.70 4.51 28.70
CA VAL A 454 28.51 4.19 29.89
C VAL A 454 29.43 3.02 29.57
N PRO A 455 30.75 3.11 29.80
CA PRO A 455 31.67 2.00 29.58
C PRO A 455 31.34 0.82 30.51
N VAL A 456 31.22 -0.38 29.94
CA VAL A 456 30.98 -1.61 30.72
C VAL A 456 32.34 -2.26 31.01
N GLN A 457 32.77 -2.26 32.29
CA GLN A 457 34.04 -2.80 32.70
C GLN A 457 33.87 -4.07 33.52
N PHE A 458 34.65 -5.09 33.18
CA PHE A 458 34.72 -6.37 33.89
C PHE A 458 36.15 -6.59 34.38
N LYS A 459 36.33 -6.86 35.67
CA LYS A 459 37.61 -7.34 36.23
C LYS A 459 37.78 -8.81 35.84
N VAL A 460 38.88 -9.15 35.28
CA VAL A 460 39.25 -10.51 34.85
C VAL A 460 40.70 -10.82 35.28
N ASN A 461 41.11 -12.06 35.20
CA ASN A 461 42.51 -12.42 35.38
C ASN A 461 42.82 -13.57 34.40
N SER A 462 43.27 -13.22 33.21
CA SER A 462 43.52 -14.21 32.15
C SER A 462 44.86 -13.93 31.46
N HIS A 463 45.53 -15.00 31.05
CA HIS A 463 46.77 -14.93 30.29
C HIS A 463 46.60 -15.66 28.96
N ALA A 464 46.10 -14.91 27.95
CA ALA A 464 45.74 -15.45 26.67
C ALA A 464 46.13 -14.54 25.49
N ARG A 465 46.11 -15.07 24.30
CA ARG A 465 46.35 -14.32 23.05
C ARG A 465 45.04 -13.76 22.44
N TYR A 466 43.94 -14.54 22.46
CA TYR A 466 42.69 -14.20 21.85
C TYR A 466 41.62 -13.92 22.89
N PHE A 467 40.87 -12.83 22.67
CA PHE A 467 39.73 -12.45 23.51
C PHE A 467 38.50 -12.25 22.60
N ARG A 468 37.39 -12.91 22.92
CA ARG A 468 36.17 -12.90 22.12
C ARG A 468 34.97 -12.50 22.96
N VAL A 469 34.13 -11.64 22.40
CA VAL A 469 32.78 -11.40 22.87
C VAL A 469 31.80 -12.19 22.00
N GLU A 470 31.03 -13.08 22.63
CA GLU A 470 29.99 -13.87 21.99
C GLU A 470 28.62 -13.34 22.39
N ALA A 471 27.86 -12.75 21.46
CA ALA A 471 26.47 -12.43 21.66
C ALA A 471 25.64 -13.71 21.54
N VAL A 472 24.90 -14.03 22.60
CA VAL A 472 23.99 -15.19 22.69
C VAL A 472 22.56 -14.75 22.43
N GLU A 473 22.23 -13.51 22.82
CA GLU A 473 20.99 -12.85 22.49
C GLU A 473 21.32 -11.41 22.06
N MET A 474 20.92 -11.06 20.84
CA MET A 474 21.24 -9.76 20.24
C MET A 474 20.16 -8.73 20.55
N ALA A 475 20.52 -7.45 20.42
CA ALA A 475 19.59 -6.35 20.51
C ALA A 475 18.64 -6.32 19.31
N GLU A 476 17.37 -6.07 19.59
CA GLU A 476 16.33 -5.88 18.58
C GLU A 476 16.25 -4.43 18.13
N LEU A 477 16.11 -4.24 16.80
CA LEU A 477 15.78 -2.96 16.21
C LEU A 477 14.75 -3.18 15.06
N LYS A 478 13.49 -2.85 15.28
CA LYS A 478 12.42 -2.95 14.29
C LYS A 478 12.33 -4.34 13.61
N ASN A 479 12.33 -5.40 14.41
CA ASN A 479 12.32 -6.80 13.98
C ASN A 479 13.62 -7.29 13.28
N ASP A 480 14.69 -6.52 13.33
CA ASP A 480 16.04 -6.94 12.95
C ASP A 480 16.90 -7.09 14.21
N TYR A 481 17.78 -8.08 14.22
CA TYR A 481 18.63 -8.39 15.38
C TYR A 481 20.09 -8.11 15.04
N ILE A 482 20.76 -7.32 15.91
CA ILE A 482 22.06 -6.73 15.63
C ILE A 482 22.98 -6.91 16.82
N PHE A 483 24.26 -7.22 16.53
CA PHE A 483 25.35 -7.15 17.47
C PHE A 483 26.36 -6.09 17.04
N ALA A 484 26.54 -5.04 17.84
CA ALA A 484 27.47 -3.97 17.56
C ALA A 484 28.22 -3.52 18.84
N LEU A 485 29.49 -3.17 18.70
CA LEU A 485 30.34 -2.61 19.74
C LEU A 485 31.22 -1.49 19.15
N ALA A 486 31.31 -0.36 19.84
CA ALA A 486 32.14 0.75 19.40
C ALA A 486 33.63 0.48 19.63
N GLU A 487 34.01 0.04 20.83
CA GLU A 487 35.39 -0.23 21.20
C GLU A 487 35.46 -1.39 22.22
N LEU A 488 36.48 -2.23 22.10
CA LEU A 488 36.81 -3.29 23.05
C LEU A 488 38.24 -3.11 23.56
N LYS A 489 38.39 -2.74 24.84
CA LYS A 489 39.69 -2.56 25.45
C LYS A 489 40.08 -3.77 26.28
N LEU A 490 41.33 -4.17 26.19
CA LEU A 490 41.96 -5.24 26.94
C LEU A 490 43.07 -4.68 27.78
N ILE A 491 42.78 -4.46 29.07
CA ILE A 491 43.64 -3.69 30.00
C ILE A 491 44.53 -4.66 30.79
N ASN A 492 45.83 -4.39 30.84
CA ASN A 492 46.80 -5.11 31.68
C ASN A 492 46.84 -4.59 33.12
N GLY A 493 47.72 -5.16 33.98
CA GLY A 493 47.87 -4.76 35.37
C GLY A 493 48.41 -3.34 35.59
N GLU A 494 48.99 -2.73 34.57
CA GLU A 494 49.55 -1.36 34.58
C GLU A 494 48.54 -0.33 34.04
N GLY A 495 47.30 -0.76 33.68
CA GLY A 495 46.26 0.12 33.11
C GLY A 495 46.41 0.39 31.63
N THR A 496 47.33 -0.29 30.92
CA THR A 496 47.57 -0.11 29.48
C THR A 496 46.59 -0.94 28.66
N ASN A 497 45.96 -0.33 27.63
CA ASN A 497 45.12 -1.06 26.65
C ASN A 497 46.00 -1.78 25.62
N LEU A 498 46.19 -3.08 25.80
CA LEU A 498 46.95 -3.92 24.87
C LEU A 498 46.14 -4.30 23.60
N GLY A 499 44.84 -4.06 23.60
CA GLY A 499 43.95 -4.30 22.43
C GLY A 499 44.04 -3.22 21.37
N SER A 500 44.60 -2.06 21.65
CA SER A 500 44.65 -0.91 20.72
C SER A 500 45.36 -1.26 19.42
N GLY A 501 44.71 -1.01 18.28
CA GLY A 501 45.23 -1.27 16.93
C GLY A 501 45.45 -2.75 16.59
N LYS A 502 44.98 -3.69 17.43
CA LYS A 502 45.14 -5.12 17.22
C LYS A 502 44.18 -5.66 16.19
N LYS A 503 44.56 -6.81 15.59
CA LYS A 503 43.76 -7.45 14.54
C LYS A 503 42.45 -7.97 15.12
N VAL A 504 41.36 -7.58 14.44
CA VAL A 504 39.99 -8.01 14.78
C VAL A 504 39.48 -8.99 13.73
N SER A 505 38.83 -10.05 14.18
CA SER A 505 38.04 -10.97 13.35
C SER A 505 36.67 -11.16 13.96
N ALA A 506 35.69 -11.53 13.13
CA ALA A 506 34.32 -11.70 13.54
C ALA A 506 33.67 -12.80 12.74
N LYS A 507 32.53 -13.32 13.22
CA LYS A 507 31.72 -14.29 12.46
C LYS A 507 31.26 -13.69 11.13
N ASP A 508 30.82 -12.43 11.16
CA ASP A 508 30.46 -11.62 10.01
C ASP A 508 30.55 -10.12 10.34
N SER A 509 30.46 -9.26 9.34
CA SER A 509 30.47 -7.81 9.50
C SER A 509 29.84 -7.14 8.29
N ILE A 510 29.22 -5.97 8.44
CA ILE A 510 28.66 -5.21 7.31
C ILE A 510 29.70 -4.43 6.51
N GLU A 511 30.89 -4.17 7.06
CA GLU A 511 32.01 -3.45 6.42
C GLU A 511 31.55 -2.23 5.59
N ALA A 512 30.90 -1.27 6.24
CA ALA A 512 30.43 -0.03 5.64
C ALA A 512 31.30 1.17 6.09
N PRO A 513 32.45 1.42 5.45
CA PRO A 513 33.36 2.51 5.83
C PRO A 513 32.71 3.89 5.58
N VAL A 514 32.98 4.93 6.39
CA VAL A 514 33.91 5.01 7.55
C VAL A 514 33.30 4.43 8.82
N ARG A 515 31.95 4.36 8.90
CA ARG A 515 31.17 4.11 10.14
C ARG A 515 31.43 2.71 10.73
N TRP A 516 31.33 1.68 9.91
CA TRP A 516 31.28 0.30 10.38
C TRP A 516 32.42 -0.52 9.77
N ARG A 517 33.34 -0.99 10.59
CA ARG A 517 34.44 -1.90 10.22
C ARG A 517 34.84 -2.74 11.42
N LYS A 518 35.34 -3.96 11.20
CA LYS A 518 35.96 -4.76 12.25
C LYS A 518 37.09 -4.02 12.96
N SER A 519 37.95 -3.33 12.17
CA SER A 519 39.10 -2.57 12.70
C SER A 519 38.72 -1.43 13.62
N ASN A 520 37.51 -0.87 13.49
CA ASN A 520 37.05 0.22 14.37
C ASN A 520 36.84 -0.26 15.83
N LEU A 521 36.78 -1.57 16.11
CA LEU A 521 36.64 -2.11 17.44
C LEU A 521 37.86 -1.86 18.36
N THR A 522 39.03 -1.53 17.78
CA THR A 522 40.29 -1.36 18.50
C THR A 522 41.04 -0.08 18.07
N ASP A 523 40.37 0.87 17.41
CA ASP A 523 40.97 2.09 16.87
C ASP A 523 41.11 3.23 17.89
N GLY A 524 40.57 3.05 19.09
CA GLY A 524 40.58 4.03 20.16
C GLY A 524 39.54 5.14 20.01
N LYS A 525 38.56 4.98 19.11
CA LYS A 525 37.53 5.98 18.83
C LYS A 525 36.14 5.45 19.17
N TRP A 526 35.38 6.22 19.91
CA TRP A 526 33.97 5.94 20.22
C TRP A 526 33.26 7.23 20.63
N SER A 527 31.96 7.28 20.39
CA SER A 527 31.12 8.41 20.79
C SER A 527 30.98 8.46 22.32
N LYS A 528 31.03 9.64 22.89
CA LYS A 528 30.97 9.87 24.33
C LYS A 528 29.72 10.65 24.72
N SER A 529 29.21 10.40 25.91
CA SER A 529 28.17 11.25 26.47
C SER A 529 28.74 12.63 26.86
N LYS A 530 27.97 13.69 26.57
CA LYS A 530 28.25 15.03 27.10
C LYS A 530 27.86 15.18 28.58
N LYS A 531 27.07 14.24 29.10
CA LYS A 531 26.53 14.18 30.45
C LYS A 531 26.63 12.75 30.99
N PRO A 532 27.83 12.24 31.28
CA PRO A 532 28.03 10.86 31.70
C PRO A 532 27.24 10.50 32.96
N GLU A 533 27.18 11.42 33.95
CA GLU A 533 26.46 11.25 35.21
C GLU A 533 24.96 10.95 35.00
N ILE A 534 24.33 11.59 34.02
CA ILE A 534 22.91 11.34 33.68
C ILE A 534 22.74 9.96 33.08
N GLN A 535 23.67 9.53 32.23
CA GLN A 535 23.60 8.19 31.65
C GLN A 535 23.86 7.08 32.66
N GLU A 536 24.76 7.31 33.61
CA GLU A 536 24.99 6.38 34.73
C GLU A 536 23.73 6.24 35.58
N GLU A 537 23.05 7.37 35.93
CA GLU A 537 21.78 7.35 36.66
C GLU A 537 20.69 6.58 35.84
N MET A 538 20.60 6.82 34.52
CA MET A 538 19.66 6.12 33.68
C MET A 538 19.89 4.61 33.66
N VAL A 539 21.14 4.16 33.57
CA VAL A 539 21.49 2.73 33.57
C VAL A 539 21.14 2.10 34.91
N ALA A 540 21.45 2.76 36.02
CA ALA A 540 21.12 2.29 37.37
C ALA A 540 19.59 2.19 37.57
N LEU A 541 18.84 3.22 37.16
CA LEU A 541 17.37 3.21 37.25
C LEU A 541 16.74 2.16 36.34
N ALA A 542 17.31 1.89 35.17
CA ALA A 542 16.84 0.83 34.28
C ALA A 542 17.06 -0.55 34.91
N GLU A 543 18.17 -0.77 35.58
CA GLU A 543 18.44 -2.01 36.33
C GLU A 543 17.51 -2.17 37.52
N ASP A 544 17.30 -1.11 38.31
CA ASP A 544 16.36 -1.09 39.43
C ASP A 544 14.92 -1.37 38.96
N ARG A 545 14.51 -0.79 37.84
CA ARG A 545 13.21 -1.01 37.24
C ARG A 545 13.03 -2.49 36.82
N GLU A 546 14.01 -3.08 36.17
CA GLU A 546 13.95 -4.48 35.74
C GLU A 546 13.93 -5.43 36.96
N ASN A 547 14.76 -5.18 37.96
CA ASN A 547 14.76 -5.95 39.21
C ASN A 547 13.42 -5.82 39.94
N PHE A 548 12.80 -4.65 39.93
CA PHE A 548 11.51 -4.42 40.54
C PHE A 548 10.41 -5.17 39.80
N ILE A 549 10.35 -5.09 38.48
CA ILE A 549 9.41 -5.87 37.62
C ILE A 549 9.59 -7.36 37.88
N ASP A 550 10.82 -7.80 37.96
CA ASP A 550 11.16 -9.19 38.27
C ASP A 550 10.62 -9.63 39.64
N SER A 551 10.63 -8.75 40.63
CA SER A 551 10.05 -9.06 41.95
C SER A 551 8.52 -9.16 41.98
N LEU A 552 7.83 -8.51 41.01
CA LEU A 552 6.37 -8.48 40.92
C LEU A 552 5.78 -9.74 40.25
N THR A 553 6.62 -10.49 39.54
CA THR A 553 6.19 -11.67 38.76
C THR A 553 6.71 -12.95 39.38
N SER A 554 5.81 -13.92 39.60
CA SER A 554 6.24 -15.25 40.07
C SER A 554 7.02 -16.01 39.00
N GLY A 555 7.87 -16.95 39.42
CA GLY A 555 8.60 -17.81 38.47
C GLY A 555 7.71 -18.53 37.46
N LYS A 556 6.50 -18.94 37.91
CA LYS A 556 5.48 -19.56 37.04
C LYS A 556 4.98 -18.58 35.97
N GLN A 557 4.62 -17.36 36.37
CA GLN A 557 4.15 -16.32 35.43
C GLN A 557 5.23 -15.92 34.39
N LYS A 558 6.51 -15.84 34.83
CA LYS A 558 7.64 -15.59 33.90
C LYS A 558 7.80 -16.70 32.88
N SER A 559 7.71 -17.96 33.33
CA SER A 559 7.80 -19.13 32.48
C SER A 559 6.67 -19.19 31.45
N GLU A 560 5.43 -18.93 31.89
CA GLU A 560 4.25 -18.88 31.01
C GLU A 560 4.36 -17.74 29.96
N LEU A 561 4.79 -16.57 30.38
CA LEU A 561 4.98 -15.43 29.48
C LEU A 561 6.10 -15.68 28.45
N ALA A 562 7.20 -16.32 28.87
CA ALA A 562 8.30 -16.70 27.98
C ALA A 562 7.84 -17.74 26.93
N VAL A 563 7.03 -18.71 27.32
CA VAL A 563 6.44 -19.70 26.39
C VAL A 563 5.55 -19.00 25.37
N LYS A 564 4.65 -18.10 25.81
CA LYS A 564 3.75 -17.34 24.91
C LYS A 564 4.52 -16.46 23.94
N LYS A 565 5.56 -15.76 24.40
CA LYS A 565 6.44 -14.94 23.51
C LYS A 565 7.13 -15.82 22.47
N LYS A 566 7.63 -16.99 22.85
CA LYS A 566 8.26 -17.91 21.91
C LYS A 566 7.26 -18.51 20.90
N GLU A 567 6.03 -18.81 21.33
CA GLU A 567 4.96 -19.24 20.41
C GLU A 567 4.60 -18.12 19.42
N LEU A 568 4.53 -16.88 19.90
CA LEU A 568 4.27 -15.72 19.06
C LEU A 568 5.36 -15.54 18.00
N GLU A 569 6.62 -15.59 18.40
CA GLU A 569 7.77 -15.54 17.47
C GLU A 569 7.72 -16.64 16.42
N LYS A 570 7.34 -17.86 16.83
CA LYS A 570 7.19 -18.99 15.90
C LYS A 570 6.05 -18.76 14.92
N ALA A 571 4.88 -18.32 15.39
CA ALA A 571 3.74 -18.01 14.53
C ALA A 571 4.08 -16.89 13.53
N GLU A 572 4.75 -15.84 13.97
CA GLU A 572 5.23 -14.75 13.10
C GLU A 572 6.26 -15.21 12.07
N ALA A 573 7.18 -16.10 12.45
CA ALA A 573 8.15 -16.67 11.53
C ALA A 573 7.49 -17.55 10.45
N GLU A 574 6.49 -18.36 10.82
CA GLU A 574 5.71 -19.15 9.86
C GLU A 574 4.87 -18.26 8.93
N LEU A 575 4.29 -17.16 9.43
CA LEU A 575 3.55 -16.17 8.64
C LEU A 575 4.44 -15.39 7.66
N LYS A 576 5.72 -15.17 8.01
CA LYS A 576 6.73 -14.53 7.15
C LYS A 576 7.24 -15.42 6.02
N ALA A 577 6.98 -16.74 6.07
CA ALA A 577 7.36 -17.65 4.99
C ALA A 577 6.71 -17.18 3.66
N PRO A 578 7.43 -17.22 2.53
CA PRO A 578 6.87 -16.79 1.26
C PRO A 578 5.60 -17.59 0.97
N PRO A 579 4.50 -16.94 0.59
CA PRO A 579 3.24 -17.61 0.32
C PRO A 579 3.40 -18.58 -0.85
N SER A 580 2.94 -19.81 -0.67
CA SER A 580 2.78 -20.78 -1.77
C SER A 580 1.58 -20.35 -2.62
N GLY A 581 1.79 -19.49 -3.60
CA GLY A 581 0.74 -19.01 -4.49
C GLY A 581 1.29 -18.00 -5.50
N LYS A 582 0.46 -17.68 -6.49
CA LYS A 582 0.78 -16.65 -7.49
C LYS A 582 0.31 -15.29 -6.98
N LEU A 583 0.84 -14.22 -7.54
CA LEU A 583 0.48 -12.86 -7.17
C LEU A 583 -0.40 -12.21 -8.24
N VAL A 584 -1.36 -11.39 -7.79
CA VAL A 584 -2.14 -10.47 -8.62
C VAL A 584 -2.15 -9.08 -7.98
N TYR A 585 -1.98 -8.04 -8.76
CA TYR A 585 -2.17 -6.66 -8.30
C TYR A 585 -3.67 -6.37 -8.25
N ALA A 586 -4.21 -6.19 -7.04
CA ALA A 586 -5.65 -6.14 -6.79
C ALA A 586 -5.99 -5.26 -5.57
N ALA A 587 -7.27 -5.01 -5.36
CA ALA A 587 -7.76 -4.41 -4.13
C ALA A 587 -7.39 -5.28 -2.93
N ALA A 588 -6.81 -4.67 -1.89
CA ALA A 588 -6.23 -5.38 -0.75
C ALA A 588 -6.38 -4.60 0.55
N THR A 589 -6.63 -5.32 1.64
CA THR A 589 -6.60 -4.79 3.01
C THR A 589 -5.39 -5.31 3.79
N HIS A 590 -4.82 -6.44 3.34
CA HIS A 590 -3.67 -7.10 3.94
C HIS A 590 -2.60 -7.34 2.86
N PHE A 591 -1.42 -6.74 3.05
CA PHE A 591 -0.27 -6.89 2.16
C PHE A 591 1.03 -6.60 2.91
N LYS A 592 2.17 -6.93 2.30
CA LYS A 592 3.47 -6.66 2.91
C LYS A 592 3.73 -5.15 2.94
N PRO A 593 3.98 -4.54 4.12
CA PRO A 593 4.27 -3.11 4.23
C PRO A 593 5.49 -2.69 3.39
N ARG A 594 5.44 -1.47 2.84
CA ARG A 594 6.52 -0.88 2.06
C ARG A 594 6.74 0.56 2.48
N SER A 595 7.70 0.81 3.36
CA SER A 595 7.96 2.14 3.95
C SER A 595 6.69 2.76 4.58
N ASN A 596 6.21 3.92 4.08
CA ASN A 596 5.00 4.58 4.57
C ASN A 596 3.69 3.93 4.09
N PHE A 597 3.76 3.04 3.10
CA PHE A 597 2.61 2.30 2.62
C PHE A 597 2.40 1.05 3.45
N LYS A 598 1.41 1.11 4.35
CA LYS A 598 1.08 0.05 5.29
C LYS A 598 -0.35 -0.44 5.04
N PRO A 599 -0.63 -1.74 5.21
CA PRO A 599 -1.97 -2.27 5.10
C PRO A 599 -2.89 -1.68 6.18
N THR A 600 -4.17 -1.56 5.86
CA THR A 600 -5.21 -1.17 6.83
C THR A 600 -5.57 -2.29 7.79
N GLU A 601 -5.27 -3.54 7.42
CA GLU A 601 -5.65 -4.74 8.16
C GLU A 601 -7.18 -4.85 8.37
N GLY A 602 -7.94 -4.35 7.37
CA GLY A 602 -9.40 -4.31 7.41
C GLY A 602 -10.00 -3.16 8.23
N LYS A 603 -9.17 -2.32 8.88
CA LYS A 603 -9.65 -1.16 9.65
C LYS A 603 -9.97 0.00 8.71
N PRO A 604 -11.23 0.45 8.59
CA PRO A 604 -11.56 1.54 7.69
C PRO A 604 -10.98 2.87 8.18
N ARG A 605 -10.49 3.67 7.25
CA ARG A 605 -10.14 5.06 7.50
C ARG A 605 -11.41 5.88 7.75
N MET A 606 -11.35 6.87 8.63
CA MET A 606 -12.44 7.83 8.76
C MET A 606 -12.52 8.69 7.49
N ILE A 607 -13.67 8.67 6.85
CA ILE A 607 -13.96 9.47 5.65
C ILE A 607 -14.82 10.66 6.05
N HIS A 608 -14.49 11.82 5.52
CA HIS A 608 -15.19 13.07 5.74
C HIS A 608 -15.67 13.67 4.43
N VAL A 609 -16.75 14.40 4.44
CA VAL A 609 -17.08 15.34 3.37
C VAL A 609 -15.96 16.38 3.29
N LEU A 610 -15.41 16.59 2.11
CA LEU A 610 -14.33 17.56 1.92
C LEU A 610 -14.89 18.85 1.31
N HIS A 611 -14.58 20.00 1.93
CA HIS A 611 -15.00 21.29 1.36
C HIS A 611 -14.36 21.48 -0.02
N ARG A 612 -15.18 21.49 -1.07
CA ARG A 612 -14.75 21.58 -2.47
C ARG A 612 -13.69 20.52 -2.87
N GLY A 613 -13.73 19.35 -2.25
CA GLY A 613 -12.78 18.27 -2.50
C GLY A 613 -11.39 18.45 -1.89
N GLU A 614 -11.18 19.46 -1.03
CA GLU A 614 -9.88 19.78 -0.43
C GLU A 614 -9.59 18.90 0.80
N VAL A 615 -8.55 18.07 0.73
CA VAL A 615 -8.21 17.08 1.76
C VAL A 615 -7.82 17.67 3.11
N ASN A 616 -7.42 18.94 3.15
CA ASN A 616 -7.07 19.66 4.37
C ASN A 616 -8.26 20.42 4.98
N GLN A 617 -9.44 20.36 4.35
CA GLN A 617 -10.68 21.00 4.83
C GLN A 617 -11.79 19.96 5.05
N PRO A 618 -11.59 18.97 5.96
CA PRO A 618 -12.61 17.99 6.27
C PRO A 618 -13.79 18.66 7.01
N ARG A 619 -15.00 18.25 6.63
CA ARG A 619 -16.25 18.54 7.30
C ARG A 619 -16.73 17.32 8.11
N ASP A 620 -18.00 17.07 8.17
CA ASP A 620 -18.59 15.99 8.93
C ASP A 620 -18.12 14.61 8.45
N PRO A 621 -17.91 13.66 9.37
CA PRO A 621 -17.61 12.28 9.00
C PRO A 621 -18.83 11.61 8.38
N VAL A 622 -18.61 10.70 7.44
CA VAL A 622 -19.69 9.94 6.79
C VAL A 622 -19.55 8.44 7.04
N ARG A 623 -20.68 7.75 6.96
CA ARG A 623 -20.75 6.28 6.99
C ARG A 623 -20.81 5.72 5.56
N PRO A 624 -20.48 4.43 5.37
CA PRO A 624 -20.73 3.76 4.10
C PRO A 624 -22.21 3.81 3.74
N GLY A 625 -22.48 4.01 2.45
CA GLY A 625 -23.84 4.14 1.96
C GLY A 625 -24.06 3.53 0.58
N ALA A 626 -25.31 3.34 0.20
CA ALA A 626 -25.73 2.88 -1.11
C ALA A 626 -25.82 4.05 -2.11
N PHE A 627 -26.05 3.71 -3.37
CA PHE A 627 -26.29 4.71 -4.41
C PHE A 627 -27.69 5.31 -4.24
N PRO A 628 -27.82 6.62 -4.07
CA PRO A 628 -29.07 7.26 -3.61
C PRO A 628 -30.25 7.10 -4.60
N ILE A 629 -29.96 6.91 -5.90
CA ILE A 629 -30.99 6.73 -6.93
C ILE A 629 -31.77 5.42 -6.75
N PHE A 630 -31.17 4.41 -6.11
CA PHE A 630 -31.75 3.09 -5.89
C PHE A 630 -32.07 2.79 -4.44
N ALA A 631 -31.77 3.72 -3.53
CA ALA A 631 -32.05 3.57 -2.12
C ALA A 631 -33.40 4.20 -1.76
N ASP A 632 -34.21 3.47 -1.00
CA ASP A 632 -35.38 4.04 -0.33
C ASP A 632 -34.93 5.04 0.77
N GLU A 633 -35.74 5.32 1.76
CA GLU A 633 -35.54 6.41 2.73
C GLU A 633 -34.19 6.43 3.49
N SER A 634 -33.43 5.33 3.55
CA SER A 634 -32.09 5.32 4.16
C SER A 634 -31.04 4.74 3.23
N TRP A 635 -30.20 5.61 2.69
CA TRP A 635 -29.08 5.23 1.83
C TRP A 635 -27.79 4.89 2.63
N GLU A 636 -27.72 5.21 3.92
CA GLU A 636 -26.61 4.83 4.80
C GLU A 636 -26.75 3.37 5.27
N PHE A 637 -25.63 2.64 5.24
CA PHE A 637 -25.61 1.29 5.80
C PHE A 637 -25.53 1.33 7.34
N ALA A 638 -26.35 0.52 7.99
CA ALA A 638 -26.17 0.22 9.39
C ALA A 638 -24.87 -0.57 9.56
N LEU A 639 -23.88 -0.01 10.25
CA LEU A 639 -22.69 -0.73 10.65
C LEU A 639 -23.01 -1.62 11.84
N PRO A 640 -22.52 -2.90 11.86
CA PRO A 640 -22.72 -3.80 13.00
C PRO A 640 -22.04 -3.31 14.27
#